data_2ce9dd866f1b841d10111c3c59fbd311
#
_entry.id   2ce9dd866f1b841d10111c3c59fbd311
#
_cell.length_a   1.000
_cell.length_b   1.000
_cell.length_c   1.000
_cell.angle_alpha   90.00
_cell.angle_beta   90.00
_cell.angle_gamma   90.00
#
_symmetry.space_group_name_H-M   'P 1'
#
loop_
_entity.id
_entity.type
_entity.pdbx_description
1 polymer ?
#
loop_
_entity_poly.entity_id
_entity_poly.type
_entity_poly.pdbx_seq_one_letter_code
_entity_poly.pdbx_strand_id
1 'polypeptide(L)'
;MKAKLNRAFTVLTGWMGRAREFVSRISGWEPAPLMGLAVVAYAGVLAADWCFHDAANVARLICFSAFQVREFVWFLSFWLLGVLLVRGLPWSMGGAVFVGAFLMHCERHCFSKGHEFARSLPTEEPVVCRVTGEVRGVPQLLGERGKAAGCRFRLWVSCVEGCPKGAATGFQMLVHWNGAAPGCGDVLRFRAQVRRIAGPRNPFQFDAASFYMREGVWAEALVLNGLNAEVLSLGDWIRFPVLVERVRSVLCEHLRIGLEDRVQTHSLLSSMMFGVHGDSLMEVREYFRDTGTLHLFAVSGLNMTMLGAMLAAALRLAGARGRFLELVVFLVVVLYAIATGMGASSLRAILMGCLVLVGRWISRPALLINSLGAAALISIVEDTNAVFRIGFQLSFGLVLGLALFGRPVASVIASLVTPDELVPRPLWKDWQWRRIRVWKPVAVAMAASIGSWISVLPWSVFLMHQITPIAMLVNLVVVPMAFVNLALGFASLLCAPFLALEHHALSGVAPLRGIVTRLNAGNGWIVDRLMSVVKGASEVPYGNVWIGYPFRKRPDFLVFDVGDGGAVLLNDGRESWLLDCGSVVFANSVVVPAMQGYGVGTIAGLILSHGDSAHLGGIDLLHNRIRIRSVLHSALKDRSPVWRKFEQRRVIDGNPVMPVVAGDVLATGEVSHLEVLYPPDGLRAALADDKCLVLRWRTKFGSVLYTADSGFTAERWLLEHRRSSLKSDVWVRGVHESDLSGTDDFVNAIEPRLIVVSDTRRRFSSPGIDEWVRRWRDAGLRVWTQRECGAVEGFVEKDGLRCVGFLRENCLLPLRPLK
;
A
#
# COMPACT_ATOMS: atom_id res chain seq x y z
N MET A 1 -22.63 -40.46 -1.76
CA MET A 1 -22.13 -39.24 -1.14
C MET A 1 -21.39 -39.48 0.18
N LYS A 2 -22.00 -40.18 1.18
CA LYS A 2 -21.35 -40.52 2.48
C LYS A 2 -20.01 -41.27 2.36
N ALA A 3 -19.90 -42.25 1.45
CA ALA A 3 -18.68 -43.05 1.26
C ALA A 3 -17.52 -42.21 0.60
N LYS A 4 -17.83 -41.25 -0.29
CA LYS A 4 -16.84 -40.31 -0.84
C LYS A 4 -16.39 -39.29 0.19
N LEU A 5 -17.28 -38.80 1.03
CA LEU A 5 -16.93 -37.91 2.15
C LEU A 5 -16.05 -38.60 3.19
N ASN A 6 -16.35 -39.86 3.56
CA ASN A 6 -15.51 -40.62 4.50
C ASN A 6 -14.13 -40.93 3.93
N ARG A 7 -14.00 -41.24 2.63
CA ARG A 7 -12.68 -41.39 2.00
C ARG A 7 -11.89 -40.07 1.95
N ALA A 8 -12.54 -38.96 1.59
CA ALA A 8 -11.92 -37.64 1.63
C ALA A 8 -11.47 -37.29 3.06
N PHE A 9 -12.29 -37.58 4.06
CA PHE A 9 -11.94 -37.34 5.46
C PHE A 9 -10.77 -38.20 5.93
N THR A 10 -10.71 -39.46 5.55
CA THR A 10 -9.59 -40.38 5.88
C THR A 10 -8.28 -39.98 5.17
N VAL A 11 -8.37 -39.50 3.93
CA VAL A 11 -7.22 -38.98 3.19
C VAL A 11 -6.72 -37.69 3.81
N LEU A 12 -7.66 -36.81 4.19
CA LEU A 12 -7.34 -35.52 4.84
C LEU A 12 -6.67 -35.73 6.20
N THR A 13 -7.23 -36.61 7.03
CA THR A 13 -6.65 -36.95 8.35
C THR A 13 -5.29 -37.61 8.24
N GLY A 14 -5.09 -38.49 7.23
CA GLY A 14 -3.77 -39.08 6.96
C GLY A 14 -2.75 -38.09 6.44
N TRP A 15 -3.18 -37.09 5.67
CA TRP A 15 -2.32 -35.98 5.20
C TRP A 15 -1.97 -35.03 6.36
N MET A 16 -2.94 -34.72 7.21
CA MET A 16 -2.77 -33.91 8.42
C MET A 16 -1.80 -34.58 9.40
N GLY A 17 -1.86 -35.91 9.57
CA GLY A 17 -0.91 -36.67 10.37
C GLY A 17 0.53 -36.54 9.86
N ARG A 18 0.72 -36.68 8.54
CA ARG A 18 2.06 -36.56 7.90
C ARG A 18 2.58 -35.12 7.91
N ALA A 19 1.75 -34.14 7.65
CA ALA A 19 2.13 -32.73 7.75
C ALA A 19 2.55 -32.35 9.18
N ARG A 20 1.84 -32.88 10.19
CA ARG A 20 2.13 -32.73 11.60
C ARG A 20 3.46 -33.39 12.00
N GLU A 21 3.72 -34.59 11.53
CA GLU A 21 4.97 -35.30 11.77
C GLU A 21 6.16 -34.59 11.10
N PHE A 22 5.95 -34.07 9.88
CA PHE A 22 6.91 -33.25 9.17
C PHE A 22 7.23 -31.95 9.95
N VAL A 23 6.23 -31.20 10.40
CA VAL A 23 6.39 -29.97 11.17
C VAL A 23 7.05 -30.26 12.53
N SER A 24 6.68 -31.35 13.23
CA SER A 24 7.29 -31.72 14.52
C SER A 24 8.76 -32.15 14.37
N ARG A 25 9.12 -32.81 13.26
CA ARG A 25 10.50 -33.20 12.97
C ARG A 25 11.38 -31.99 12.64
N ILE A 26 10.84 -31.00 11.93
CA ILE A 26 11.62 -29.80 11.54
C ILE A 26 11.81 -28.85 12.72
N SER A 27 10.82 -28.70 13.61
CA SER A 27 10.76 -27.61 14.58
C SER A 27 11.02 -28.03 16.04
N GLY A 28 10.94 -29.32 16.37
CA GLY A 28 10.95 -29.76 17.78
C GLY A 28 9.81 -29.14 18.59
N TRP A 29 8.65 -29.01 18.01
CA TRP A 29 7.52 -28.22 18.55
C TRP A 29 6.88 -28.88 19.78
N GLU A 30 6.85 -28.11 20.84
CA GLU A 30 5.94 -28.36 21.95
C GLU A 30 4.52 -27.85 21.61
N PRO A 31 3.45 -28.42 22.21
CA PRO A 31 2.08 -27.99 21.96
C PRO A 31 1.90 -26.52 22.35
N ALA A 32 1.42 -25.71 21.41
CA ALA A 32 1.20 -24.29 21.57
C ALA A 32 -0.32 -23.95 21.50
N PRO A 33 -1.12 -24.24 22.55
CA PRO A 33 -2.57 -24.16 22.53
C PRO A 33 -3.07 -22.74 22.27
N LEU A 34 -2.40 -21.71 22.80
CA LEU A 34 -2.81 -20.32 22.59
C LEU A 34 -2.57 -19.85 21.15
N MET A 35 -1.55 -20.37 20.47
CA MET A 35 -1.36 -20.13 19.05
C MET A 35 -2.49 -20.77 18.24
N GLY A 36 -2.90 -22.00 18.56
CA GLY A 36 -4.02 -22.67 17.92
C GLY A 36 -5.32 -21.88 18.08
N LEU A 37 -5.63 -21.39 19.27
CA LEU A 37 -6.78 -20.54 19.52
C LEU A 37 -6.72 -19.21 18.76
N ALA A 38 -5.53 -18.59 18.66
CA ALA A 38 -5.33 -17.37 17.90
C ALA A 38 -5.62 -17.57 16.41
N VAL A 39 -5.17 -18.69 15.83
CA VAL A 39 -5.48 -19.05 14.43
C VAL A 39 -6.97 -19.29 14.21
N VAL A 40 -7.64 -19.94 15.15
CA VAL A 40 -9.09 -20.17 15.10
C VAL A 40 -9.86 -18.86 15.22
N ALA A 41 -9.45 -17.96 16.12
CA ALA A 41 -10.03 -16.62 16.25
C ALA A 41 -9.85 -15.80 14.96
N TYR A 42 -8.65 -15.84 14.37
CA TYR A 42 -8.37 -15.21 13.08
C TYR A 42 -9.29 -15.72 11.97
N ALA A 43 -9.49 -17.04 11.91
CA ALA A 43 -10.42 -17.66 10.97
C ALA A 43 -11.86 -17.20 11.17
N GLY A 44 -12.30 -17.03 12.42
CA GLY A 44 -13.63 -16.50 12.76
C GLY A 44 -13.84 -15.08 12.26
N VAL A 45 -12.82 -14.22 12.42
CA VAL A 45 -12.85 -12.84 11.91
C VAL A 45 -12.90 -12.82 10.38
N LEU A 46 -12.08 -13.63 9.70
CA LEU A 46 -12.09 -13.70 8.23
C LEU A 46 -13.46 -14.18 7.69
N ALA A 47 -14.07 -15.16 8.34
CA ALA A 47 -15.40 -15.63 7.97
C ALA A 47 -16.45 -14.54 8.13
N ALA A 48 -16.38 -13.76 9.20
CA ALA A 48 -17.29 -12.65 9.45
C ALA A 48 -17.10 -11.52 8.43
N ASP A 49 -15.86 -11.13 8.14
CA ASP A 49 -15.53 -10.10 7.15
C ASP A 49 -16.03 -10.50 5.75
N TRP A 50 -15.82 -11.77 5.39
CA TRP A 50 -16.35 -12.33 4.14
C TRP A 50 -17.87 -12.26 4.06
N CYS A 51 -18.59 -12.71 5.11
CA CYS A 51 -20.04 -12.62 5.18
C CYS A 51 -20.55 -11.18 5.11
N PHE A 52 -19.85 -10.24 5.74
CA PHE A 52 -20.20 -8.83 5.75
C PHE A 52 -20.06 -8.18 4.37
N HIS A 53 -18.96 -8.44 3.66
CA HIS A 53 -18.71 -7.92 2.32
C HIS A 53 -19.63 -8.55 1.26
N ASP A 54 -19.95 -9.83 1.40
CA ASP A 54 -20.84 -10.55 0.46
C ASP A 54 -22.33 -10.36 0.74
N ALA A 55 -22.73 -9.98 1.94
CA ALA A 55 -24.14 -9.63 2.20
C ALA A 55 -24.61 -8.43 1.33
N ALA A 56 -23.69 -7.59 0.88
CA ALA A 56 -23.93 -6.59 -0.16
C ALA A 56 -23.91 -7.17 -1.58
N ASN A 57 -23.40 -8.40 -1.77
CA ASN A 57 -23.12 -9.06 -3.04
C ASN A 57 -23.73 -10.45 -3.17
N VAL A 58 -24.67 -10.85 -2.30
CA VAL A 58 -25.33 -12.18 -2.35
C VAL A 58 -25.96 -12.46 -3.73
N ALA A 59 -26.30 -11.44 -4.50
CA ALA A 59 -26.70 -11.58 -5.90
C ALA A 59 -25.54 -11.95 -6.86
N ARG A 60 -24.26 -11.84 -6.43
CA ARG A 60 -23.07 -12.18 -7.24
C ARG A 60 -22.45 -13.53 -6.87
N LEU A 61 -23.06 -14.29 -5.99
CA LEU A 61 -22.54 -15.54 -5.42
C LEU A 61 -22.42 -16.71 -6.44
N ILE A 62 -22.74 -16.49 -7.71
CA ILE A 62 -22.63 -17.51 -8.76
C ILE A 62 -21.34 -17.40 -9.57
N CYS A 63 -20.62 -16.28 -9.47
CA CYS A 63 -19.32 -16.11 -10.13
C CYS A 63 -18.18 -16.08 -9.11
N PHE A 64 -17.59 -17.22 -8.84
CA PHE A 64 -16.34 -17.34 -8.08
C PHE A 64 -15.25 -16.46 -8.70
N SER A 65 -15.04 -15.26 -8.16
CA SER A 65 -13.87 -14.46 -8.52
C SER A 65 -12.62 -15.06 -7.85
N ALA A 66 -11.47 -14.95 -8.50
CA ALA A 66 -10.19 -15.45 -7.98
C ALA A 66 -9.86 -14.86 -6.58
N PHE A 67 -10.44 -13.72 -6.23
CA PHE A 67 -10.30 -13.05 -4.94
C PHE A 67 -10.99 -13.83 -3.80
N GLN A 68 -12.16 -14.39 -4.04
CA GLN A 68 -12.92 -15.18 -3.04
C GLN A 68 -12.26 -16.53 -2.77
N VAL A 69 -11.64 -17.15 -3.82
CA VAL A 69 -10.87 -18.39 -3.67
C VAL A 69 -9.65 -18.16 -2.78
N ARG A 70 -9.00 -17.01 -2.90
CA ARG A 70 -7.85 -16.65 -2.07
C ARG A 70 -8.20 -16.59 -0.58
N GLU A 71 -9.25 -15.87 -0.21
CA GLU A 71 -9.67 -15.72 1.18
C GLU A 71 -10.13 -17.05 1.76
N PHE A 72 -10.84 -17.85 0.98
CA PHE A 72 -11.24 -19.20 1.36
C PHE A 72 -10.03 -20.15 1.53
N VAL A 73 -9.04 -20.09 0.64
CA VAL A 73 -7.80 -20.89 0.77
C VAL A 73 -7.01 -20.46 1.99
N TRP A 74 -6.88 -19.15 2.24
CA TRP A 74 -6.26 -18.64 3.45
C TRP A 74 -7.03 -19.05 4.71
N PHE A 75 -8.35 -18.90 4.71
CA PHE A 75 -9.24 -19.36 5.77
C PHE A 75 -9.03 -20.84 6.06
N LEU A 76 -9.10 -21.67 5.02
CA LEU A 76 -8.92 -23.12 5.17
C LEU A 76 -7.52 -23.49 5.64
N SER A 77 -6.49 -22.82 5.12
CA SER A 77 -5.09 -23.04 5.52
C SER A 77 -4.84 -22.65 6.97
N PHE A 78 -5.34 -21.49 7.41
CA PHE A 78 -5.25 -21.05 8.80
C PHE A 78 -6.11 -21.91 9.73
N TRP A 79 -7.30 -22.32 9.31
CA TRP A 79 -8.14 -23.23 10.08
C TRP A 79 -7.47 -24.60 10.25
N LEU A 80 -6.92 -25.17 9.17
CA LEU A 80 -6.13 -26.41 9.20
C LEU A 80 -4.92 -26.29 10.10
N LEU A 81 -4.19 -25.18 10.00
CA LEU A 81 -3.03 -24.92 10.87
C LEU A 81 -3.46 -24.77 12.33
N GLY A 82 -4.57 -24.08 12.61
CA GLY A 82 -5.14 -23.96 13.95
C GLY A 82 -5.53 -25.29 14.55
N VAL A 83 -6.21 -26.13 13.78
CA VAL A 83 -6.57 -27.50 14.17
C VAL A 83 -5.36 -28.37 14.42
N LEU A 84 -4.28 -28.20 13.62
CA LEU A 84 -3.01 -28.92 13.81
C LEU A 84 -2.28 -28.50 15.10
N LEU A 85 -2.41 -27.21 15.48
CA LEU A 85 -1.73 -26.66 16.65
C LEU A 85 -2.48 -26.89 17.98
N VAL A 86 -3.78 -27.10 17.94
CA VAL A 86 -4.64 -27.32 19.12
C VAL A 86 -4.59 -28.80 19.56
N ARG A 87 -3.48 -29.21 20.16
CA ARG A 87 -3.42 -30.50 20.84
C ARG A 87 -3.98 -30.38 22.26
N GLY A 88 -5.00 -31.17 22.58
CA GLY A 88 -5.51 -31.33 23.94
C GLY A 88 -6.59 -30.33 24.38
N LEU A 89 -7.00 -29.39 23.53
CA LEU A 89 -8.18 -28.55 23.80
C LEU A 89 -9.44 -29.22 23.24
N PRO A 90 -10.54 -29.20 23.98
CA PRO A 90 -11.81 -29.74 23.47
C PRO A 90 -12.27 -28.91 22.26
N TRP A 91 -12.80 -29.58 21.24
CA TRP A 91 -13.33 -28.97 20.01
C TRP A 91 -14.35 -27.86 20.27
N SER A 92 -15.09 -27.99 21.40
CA SER A 92 -16.04 -27.00 21.89
C SER A 92 -15.38 -25.63 22.17
N MET A 93 -14.15 -25.63 22.71
CA MET A 93 -13.44 -24.38 23.02
C MET A 93 -12.95 -23.67 21.75
N GLY A 94 -12.44 -24.42 20.76
CA GLY A 94 -12.10 -23.87 19.45
C GLY A 94 -13.33 -23.30 18.74
N GLY A 95 -14.46 -24.04 18.76
CA GLY A 95 -15.73 -23.55 18.20
C GLY A 95 -16.23 -22.28 18.90
N ALA A 96 -16.15 -22.21 20.22
CA ALA A 96 -16.58 -21.03 20.98
C ALA A 96 -15.70 -19.79 20.66
N VAL A 97 -14.40 -19.96 20.53
CA VAL A 97 -13.49 -18.88 20.14
C VAL A 97 -13.75 -18.40 18.70
N PHE A 98 -13.99 -19.32 17.76
CA PHE A 98 -14.36 -19.00 16.39
C PHE A 98 -15.66 -18.18 16.35
N VAL A 99 -16.73 -18.68 16.95
CA VAL A 99 -18.03 -18.01 16.99
C VAL A 99 -17.94 -16.67 17.71
N GLY A 100 -17.20 -16.60 18.82
CA GLY A 100 -16.98 -15.37 19.57
C GLY A 100 -16.30 -14.30 18.71
N ALA A 101 -15.20 -14.64 18.03
CA ALA A 101 -14.48 -13.73 17.15
C ALA A 101 -15.34 -13.31 15.95
N PHE A 102 -16.09 -14.23 15.36
CA PHE A 102 -17.06 -13.97 14.29
C PHE A 102 -18.13 -12.95 14.73
N LEU A 103 -18.79 -13.19 15.86
CA LEU A 103 -19.84 -12.31 16.38
C LEU A 103 -19.31 -10.93 16.76
N MET A 104 -18.14 -10.85 17.40
CA MET A 104 -17.50 -9.57 17.73
C MET A 104 -17.20 -8.74 16.48
N HIS A 105 -16.75 -9.38 15.39
CA HIS A 105 -16.50 -8.68 14.14
C HIS A 105 -17.79 -8.21 13.47
N CYS A 106 -18.82 -9.06 13.43
CA CYS A 106 -20.14 -8.68 12.92
C CYS A 106 -20.74 -7.52 13.71
N GLU A 107 -20.63 -7.53 15.05
CA GLU A 107 -21.14 -6.45 15.90
C GLU A 107 -20.49 -5.11 15.54
N ARG A 108 -19.15 -5.09 15.39
CA ARG A 108 -18.42 -3.87 15.05
C ARG A 108 -18.84 -3.24 13.71
N HIS A 109 -19.17 -4.07 12.73
CA HIS A 109 -19.46 -3.60 11.37
C HIS A 109 -20.95 -3.42 11.11
N CYS A 110 -21.79 -4.37 11.49
CA CYS A 110 -23.23 -4.34 11.19
C CYS A 110 -23.99 -3.32 12.03
N PHE A 111 -23.61 -3.12 13.31
CA PHE A 111 -24.32 -2.24 14.24
C PHE A 111 -23.60 -0.90 14.48
N SER A 112 -22.62 -0.55 13.64
CA SER A 112 -21.94 0.74 13.73
C SER A 112 -22.85 1.88 13.28
N LYS A 113 -23.01 2.91 14.12
CA LYS A 113 -23.73 4.16 13.77
C LYS A 113 -23.14 4.82 12.51
N GLY A 114 -21.83 4.74 12.33
CA GLY A 114 -21.15 5.25 11.15
C GLY A 114 -21.52 4.49 9.88
N HIS A 115 -21.71 3.17 9.95
CA HIS A 115 -22.18 2.35 8.84
C HIS A 115 -23.59 2.75 8.41
N GLU A 116 -24.49 2.92 9.38
CA GLU A 116 -25.85 3.37 9.14
C GLU A 116 -25.87 4.77 8.50
N PHE A 117 -25.06 5.70 9.02
CA PHE A 117 -24.87 7.01 8.45
C PHE A 117 -24.36 6.94 7.01
N ALA A 118 -23.29 6.19 6.76
CA ALA A 118 -22.76 6.05 5.40
C ALA A 118 -23.80 5.48 4.42
N ARG A 119 -24.61 4.51 4.85
CA ARG A 119 -25.71 3.98 4.02
C ARG A 119 -26.80 5.01 3.70
N SER A 120 -26.99 6.01 4.56
CA SER A 120 -27.98 7.06 4.33
C SER A 120 -27.55 8.10 3.31
N LEU A 121 -26.24 8.22 3.05
CA LEU A 121 -25.71 9.15 2.06
C LEU A 121 -25.98 8.65 0.64
N PRO A 122 -26.24 9.55 -0.32
CA PRO A 122 -26.30 9.21 -1.75
C PRO A 122 -24.99 8.55 -2.22
N THR A 123 -25.09 7.75 -3.27
CA THR A 123 -23.91 7.01 -3.79
C THR A 123 -23.03 7.91 -4.64
N GLU A 124 -23.61 8.87 -5.36
CA GLU A 124 -22.93 9.63 -6.41
C GLU A 124 -22.71 11.11 -6.05
N GLU A 125 -23.62 11.74 -5.34
CA GLU A 125 -23.55 13.16 -5.06
C GLU A 125 -23.17 13.45 -3.61
N PRO A 126 -22.24 14.40 -3.36
CA PRO A 126 -21.94 14.86 -2.01
C PRO A 126 -23.11 15.66 -1.44
N VAL A 127 -23.41 15.45 -0.17
CA VAL A 127 -24.43 16.20 0.56
C VAL A 127 -23.76 17.32 1.38
N VAL A 128 -24.28 18.53 1.30
CA VAL A 128 -23.78 19.63 2.12
C VAL A 128 -24.39 19.53 3.51
N CYS A 129 -23.56 19.23 4.49
CA CYS A 129 -23.97 19.09 5.90
C CYS A 129 -23.24 20.07 6.78
N ARG A 130 -23.83 20.40 7.94
CA ARG A 130 -23.13 21.04 9.06
C ARG A 130 -22.62 19.96 9.99
N VAL A 131 -21.31 19.94 10.20
CA VAL A 131 -20.62 18.93 11.00
C VAL A 131 -20.04 19.59 12.24
N THR A 132 -20.29 18.97 13.41
CA THR A 132 -19.66 19.33 14.69
C THR A 132 -18.93 18.11 15.21
N GLY A 133 -17.67 18.27 15.65
CA GLY A 133 -16.90 17.17 16.18
C GLY A 133 -15.55 17.55 16.71
N GLU A 134 -14.89 16.60 17.38
CA GLU A 134 -13.57 16.73 18.00
C GLU A 134 -12.48 16.15 17.09
N VAL A 135 -11.41 16.89 16.87
CA VAL A 135 -10.24 16.47 16.08
C VAL A 135 -9.50 15.34 16.80
N ARG A 136 -9.34 14.22 16.13
CA ARG A 136 -8.63 13.04 16.65
C ARG A 136 -7.29 12.86 15.96
N GLY A 137 -6.23 12.84 16.74
CA GLY A 137 -4.86 12.73 16.28
C GLY A 137 -4.34 14.02 15.63
N VAL A 138 -3.14 13.97 15.08
CA VAL A 138 -2.47 15.10 14.46
C VAL A 138 -2.92 15.26 13.02
N PRO A 139 -3.34 16.46 12.61
CA PRO A 139 -3.63 16.75 11.22
C PRO A 139 -2.41 16.53 10.33
N GLN A 140 -2.58 15.75 9.28
CA GLN A 140 -1.56 15.52 8.26
C GLN A 140 -1.61 16.66 7.24
N LEU A 141 -0.53 17.40 7.11
CA LEU A 141 -0.41 18.47 6.11
C LEU A 141 -0.31 17.85 4.71
N LEU A 142 -1.05 18.41 3.75
CA LEU A 142 -1.03 18.01 2.35
C LEU A 142 -0.40 19.14 1.55
N GLY A 143 0.78 18.91 0.93
CA GLY A 143 1.44 19.87 0.05
C GLY A 143 2.75 20.44 0.56
N GLU A 144 3.52 21.04 -0.36
CA GLU A 144 4.82 21.67 -0.08
C GLU A 144 4.68 22.92 0.78
N ARG A 145 5.61 23.12 1.72
CA ARG A 145 5.73 24.33 2.54
C ARG A 145 5.72 25.57 1.65
N GLY A 146 4.67 26.39 1.77
CA GLY A 146 4.62 27.73 1.11
C GLY A 146 3.43 27.96 0.16
N LYS A 147 2.68 26.92 -0.23
CA LYS A 147 1.37 27.11 -0.87
C LYS A 147 0.28 26.78 0.14
N ALA A 148 -0.91 27.39 0.03
CA ALA A 148 -2.04 27.17 0.92
C ALA A 148 -2.27 25.65 1.12
N ALA A 149 -1.59 25.09 2.11
CA ALA A 149 -1.52 23.66 2.31
C ALA A 149 -2.81 23.22 2.99
N GLY A 150 -3.57 22.39 2.31
CA GLY A 150 -4.66 21.67 2.95
C GLY A 150 -4.11 20.70 4.00
N CYS A 151 -4.94 20.26 4.92
CA CYS A 151 -4.61 19.18 5.83
C CYS A 151 -5.72 18.14 5.84
N ARG A 152 -5.38 16.95 6.32
CA ARG A 152 -6.30 15.84 6.50
C ARG A 152 -6.23 15.34 7.93
N PHE A 153 -7.39 15.15 8.56
CA PHE A 153 -7.48 14.63 9.92
C PHE A 153 -8.74 13.80 10.14
N ARG A 154 -8.76 13.04 11.22
CA ARG A 154 -9.94 12.31 11.67
C ARG A 154 -10.73 13.19 12.64
N LEU A 155 -12.05 13.17 12.48
CA LEU A 155 -12.97 13.89 13.35
C LEU A 155 -13.88 12.88 14.04
N TRP A 156 -13.99 12.95 15.36
CA TRP A 156 -15.04 12.26 16.11
C TRP A 156 -16.31 13.11 16.04
N VAL A 157 -17.27 12.63 15.31
CA VAL A 157 -18.50 13.38 15.03
C VAL A 157 -19.42 13.38 16.23
N SER A 158 -19.71 14.56 16.75
CA SER A 158 -20.67 14.80 17.84
C SER A 158 -22.06 15.06 17.29
N CYS A 159 -22.17 15.73 16.12
CA CYS A 159 -23.43 15.99 15.46
C CYS A 159 -23.22 16.25 13.96
N VAL A 160 -24.10 15.72 13.12
CA VAL A 160 -24.22 16.09 11.69
C VAL A 160 -25.65 16.51 11.44
N GLU A 161 -25.84 17.72 10.92
CA GLU A 161 -27.14 18.32 10.60
C GLU A 161 -27.25 18.51 9.08
N GLY A 162 -28.47 18.39 8.53
CA GLY A 162 -28.74 18.59 7.12
C GLY A 162 -28.55 17.32 6.27
N CYS A 163 -28.51 16.14 6.89
CA CYS A 163 -28.44 14.86 6.19
C CYS A 163 -29.83 14.23 5.99
N PRO A 164 -30.03 13.36 4.98
CA PRO A 164 -31.34 12.79 4.61
C PRO A 164 -32.07 12.04 5.73
N LYS A 165 -31.35 11.48 6.71
CA LYS A 165 -31.93 10.73 7.85
C LYS A 165 -31.90 11.46 9.20
N GLY A 166 -31.65 12.76 9.21
CA GLY A 166 -31.60 13.57 10.44
C GLY A 166 -30.19 13.57 11.09
N ALA A 167 -30.13 14.00 12.36
CA ALA A 167 -28.87 14.14 13.08
C ALA A 167 -28.20 12.81 13.39
N ALA A 168 -26.95 12.64 13.01
CA ALA A 168 -26.14 11.45 13.29
C ALA A 168 -24.97 11.79 14.21
N THR A 169 -24.64 10.89 15.14
CA THR A 169 -23.63 11.12 16.19
C THR A 169 -22.83 9.87 16.52
N GLY A 170 -21.59 10.04 17.00
CA GLY A 170 -20.82 8.97 17.63
C GLY A 170 -20.09 8.04 16.66
N PHE A 171 -19.50 8.59 15.59
CA PHE A 171 -18.65 7.87 14.65
C PHE A 171 -17.48 8.74 14.19
N GLN A 172 -16.51 8.14 13.48
CA GLN A 172 -15.38 8.88 12.92
C GLN A 172 -15.61 9.22 11.45
N MET A 173 -15.13 10.41 11.06
CA MET A 173 -15.16 10.92 9.70
C MET A 173 -13.77 11.41 9.29
N LEU A 174 -13.39 11.23 8.04
CA LEU A 174 -12.17 11.77 7.47
C LEU A 174 -12.46 13.18 6.94
N VAL A 175 -11.70 14.16 7.40
CA VAL A 175 -11.89 15.55 6.97
C VAL A 175 -10.72 15.99 6.10
N HIS A 176 -11.01 16.43 4.89
CA HIS A 176 -10.11 17.14 3.99
C HIS A 176 -10.34 18.62 4.18
N TRP A 177 -9.36 19.31 4.71
CA TRP A 177 -9.46 20.67 5.19
C TRP A 177 -8.56 21.59 4.40
N ASN A 178 -9.11 22.69 3.88
CA ASN A 178 -8.34 23.71 3.20
C ASN A 178 -8.25 24.95 4.11
N GLY A 179 -7.05 25.20 4.66
CA GLY A 179 -6.77 26.27 5.59
C GLY A 179 -5.78 25.88 6.67
N ALA A 180 -5.64 26.72 7.69
CA ALA A 180 -4.78 26.44 8.84
C ALA A 180 -5.20 25.15 9.54
N ALA A 181 -4.24 24.28 9.86
CA ALA A 181 -4.51 23.00 10.50
C ALA A 181 -5.03 23.21 11.94
N PRO A 182 -6.15 22.60 12.32
CA PRO A 182 -6.65 22.65 13.69
C PRO A 182 -5.76 21.83 14.63
N GLY A 183 -5.85 22.11 15.93
CA GLY A 183 -5.16 21.37 16.96
C GLY A 183 -5.82 20.02 17.26
N CYS A 184 -5.03 19.06 17.75
CA CYS A 184 -5.56 17.81 18.27
C CYS A 184 -6.43 18.09 19.50
N GLY A 185 -7.66 17.57 19.52
CA GLY A 185 -8.63 17.77 20.57
C GLY A 185 -9.53 19.00 20.40
N ASP A 186 -9.28 19.85 19.41
CA ASP A 186 -10.16 20.97 19.11
C ASP A 186 -11.55 20.48 18.70
N VAL A 187 -12.58 21.16 19.22
CA VAL A 187 -13.96 20.92 18.81
C VAL A 187 -14.35 21.98 17.78
N LEU A 188 -14.64 21.51 16.57
CA LEU A 188 -14.93 22.34 15.42
C LEU A 188 -16.39 22.21 15.00
N ARG A 189 -16.97 23.31 14.49
CA ARG A 189 -18.24 23.34 13.75
C ARG A 189 -18.02 23.98 12.40
N PHE A 190 -18.38 23.27 11.32
CA PHE A 190 -18.17 23.74 9.96
C PHE A 190 -19.20 23.16 8.98
N ARG A 191 -19.29 23.75 7.80
CA ARG A 191 -20.03 23.20 6.65
C ARG A 191 -19.07 22.44 5.75
N ALA A 192 -19.48 21.25 5.31
CA ALA A 192 -18.70 20.41 4.43
C ALA A 192 -19.56 19.67 3.41
N GLN A 193 -18.97 19.33 2.30
CA GLN A 193 -19.50 18.34 1.38
C GLN A 193 -19.17 16.96 1.92
N VAL A 194 -20.16 16.23 2.38
CA VAL A 194 -20.03 14.90 2.98
C VAL A 194 -20.42 13.84 1.96
N ARG A 195 -19.58 12.82 1.80
CA ARG A 195 -19.84 11.69 0.89
C ARG A 195 -19.31 10.39 1.46
N ARG A 196 -19.73 9.28 0.88
CA ARG A 196 -19.13 7.98 1.16
C ARG A 196 -17.68 7.96 0.70
N ILE A 197 -16.84 7.21 1.41
CA ILE A 197 -15.48 6.95 0.94
C ILE A 197 -15.58 6.02 -0.26
N ALA A 198 -14.98 6.42 -1.38
CA ALA A 198 -15.04 5.65 -2.62
C ALA A 198 -14.19 4.38 -2.53
N GLY A 199 -14.74 3.26 -3.00
CA GLY A 199 -14.00 2.01 -3.20
C GLY A 199 -13.09 2.07 -4.43
N PRO A 200 -12.30 1.00 -4.67
CA PRO A 200 -11.43 0.92 -5.84
C PRO A 200 -12.25 0.83 -7.13
N ARG A 201 -11.74 1.42 -8.17
CA ARG A 201 -12.34 1.44 -9.51
C ARG A 201 -11.43 0.80 -10.55
N ASN A 202 -10.21 0.48 -10.15
CA ASN A 202 -9.19 -0.16 -10.98
C ASN A 202 -8.62 -1.39 -10.29
N PRO A 203 -8.11 -2.36 -11.05
CA PRO A 203 -7.36 -3.48 -10.50
C PRO A 203 -6.16 -3.00 -9.67
N PHE A 204 -5.93 -3.63 -8.52
CA PHE A 204 -4.83 -3.33 -7.60
C PHE A 204 -4.79 -1.89 -7.06
N GLN A 205 -5.81 -1.10 -7.32
CA GLN A 205 -5.97 0.20 -6.68
C GLN A 205 -6.20 0.01 -5.17
N PHE A 206 -5.64 0.91 -4.36
CA PHE A 206 -5.85 0.90 -2.92
C PHE A 206 -7.34 1.04 -2.57
N ASP A 207 -7.86 0.08 -1.82
CA ASP A 207 -9.24 0.11 -1.35
C ASP A 207 -9.36 1.00 -0.10
N ALA A 208 -9.57 2.29 -0.36
CA ALA A 208 -9.73 3.29 0.69
C ALA A 208 -11.01 3.04 1.51
N ALA A 209 -12.09 2.59 0.88
CA ALA A 209 -13.35 2.34 1.58
C ALA A 209 -13.19 1.26 2.64
N SER A 210 -12.66 0.08 2.27
CA SER A 210 -12.42 -1.01 3.21
C SER A 210 -11.36 -0.64 4.27
N PHE A 211 -10.30 0.07 3.87
CA PHE A 211 -9.26 0.52 4.80
C PHE A 211 -9.81 1.44 5.89
N TYR A 212 -10.49 2.51 5.50
CA TYR A 212 -11.02 3.49 6.45
C TYR A 212 -12.21 2.93 7.27
N MET A 213 -13.04 2.08 6.68
CA MET A 213 -14.09 1.37 7.39
C MET A 213 -13.53 0.51 8.54
N ARG A 214 -12.44 -0.21 8.29
CA ARG A 214 -11.74 -1.01 9.31
C ARG A 214 -11.09 -0.14 10.40
N GLU A 215 -10.77 1.11 10.09
CA GLU A 215 -10.31 2.12 11.06
C GLU A 215 -11.46 2.84 11.77
N GLY A 216 -12.71 2.44 11.52
CA GLY A 216 -13.91 3.05 12.11
C GLY A 216 -14.31 4.39 11.47
N VAL A 217 -13.77 4.71 10.31
CA VAL A 217 -14.07 5.93 9.55
C VAL A 217 -15.00 5.57 8.39
N TRP A 218 -16.19 6.16 8.35
CA TRP A 218 -17.26 5.71 7.47
C TRP A 218 -17.61 6.67 6.35
N ALA A 219 -17.23 7.93 6.49
CA ALA A 219 -17.50 8.98 5.52
C ALA A 219 -16.32 9.94 5.43
N GLU A 220 -16.27 10.69 4.34
CA GLU A 220 -15.32 11.79 4.17
C GLU A 220 -16.06 13.12 3.99
N ALA A 221 -15.45 14.18 4.54
CA ALA A 221 -15.93 15.53 4.44
C ALA A 221 -14.90 16.42 3.75
N LEU A 222 -15.30 17.15 2.74
CA LEU A 222 -14.48 18.14 2.04
C LEU A 222 -14.86 19.55 2.51
N VAL A 223 -13.92 20.23 3.15
CA VAL A 223 -14.04 21.62 3.59
C VAL A 223 -13.25 22.50 2.64
N LEU A 224 -13.96 23.25 1.80
CA LEU A 224 -13.33 24.08 0.76
C LEU A 224 -12.66 25.32 1.35
N ASN A 225 -13.15 25.83 2.48
CA ASN A 225 -12.60 26.99 3.18
C ASN A 225 -12.72 26.81 4.69
N GLY A 226 -11.60 26.51 5.34
CA GLY A 226 -11.52 26.35 6.80
C GLY A 226 -11.70 27.63 7.59
N LEU A 227 -11.62 28.82 6.96
CA LEU A 227 -11.86 30.12 7.62
C LEU A 227 -13.31 30.29 8.08
N ASN A 228 -14.25 29.55 7.50
CA ASN A 228 -15.67 29.59 7.86
C ASN A 228 -16.02 28.60 8.98
N ALA A 229 -15.06 28.04 9.65
CA ALA A 229 -15.28 27.12 10.76
C ALA A 229 -15.23 27.87 12.11
N GLU A 230 -16.12 27.47 13.00
CA GLU A 230 -16.16 27.92 14.39
C GLU A 230 -15.35 26.92 15.24
N VAL A 231 -14.37 27.43 15.99
CA VAL A 231 -13.70 26.65 17.04
C VAL A 231 -14.53 26.80 18.30
N LEU A 232 -15.27 25.76 18.67
CA LEU A 232 -16.16 25.78 19.86
C LEU A 232 -15.37 25.62 21.15
N SER A 233 -14.33 24.81 21.16
CA SER A 233 -13.39 24.68 22.26
C SER A 233 -12.03 24.22 21.76
N LEU A 234 -10.99 24.72 22.41
CA LEU A 234 -9.63 24.23 22.18
C LEU A 234 -9.41 22.91 22.90
N GLY A 235 -8.58 22.07 22.35
CA GLY A 235 -8.21 20.79 22.94
C GLY A 235 -7.59 20.95 24.32
N ASP A 236 -8.16 20.27 25.31
CA ASP A 236 -7.61 20.26 26.66
C ASP A 236 -6.24 19.59 26.66
N TRP A 237 -5.22 20.32 27.08
CA TRP A 237 -3.81 19.89 27.07
C TRP A 237 -3.52 18.73 28.04
N ILE A 238 -4.37 18.47 29.00
CA ILE A 238 -4.25 17.39 29.99
C ILE A 238 -4.76 16.05 29.43
N ARG A 239 -5.54 16.06 28.36
CA ARG A 239 -6.05 14.81 27.77
C ARG A 239 -4.90 13.95 27.28
N PHE A 240 -4.91 12.69 27.69
CA PHE A 240 -3.83 11.74 27.41
C PHE A 240 -3.34 11.69 25.94
N PRO A 241 -4.20 11.65 24.89
CA PRO A 241 -3.73 11.67 23.51
C PRO A 241 -2.99 12.96 23.13
N VAL A 242 -3.44 14.11 23.64
CA VAL A 242 -2.82 15.42 23.38
C VAL A 242 -1.47 15.52 24.10
N LEU A 243 -1.39 15.02 25.35
CA LEU A 243 -0.14 14.94 26.10
C LEU A 243 0.90 14.08 25.39
N VAL A 244 0.51 12.90 24.95
CA VAL A 244 1.40 11.98 24.19
C VAL A 244 1.97 12.66 22.96
N GLU A 245 1.12 13.36 22.20
CA GLU A 245 1.55 14.06 20.99
C GLU A 245 2.51 15.21 21.28
N ARG A 246 2.26 15.97 22.34
CA ARG A 246 3.19 17.04 22.79
C ARG A 246 4.53 16.47 23.21
N VAL A 247 4.54 15.40 24.01
CA VAL A 247 5.78 14.73 24.40
C VAL A 247 6.52 14.26 23.14
N ARG A 248 5.84 13.64 22.20
CA ARG A 248 6.44 13.20 20.94
C ARG A 248 7.03 14.37 20.14
N SER A 249 6.32 15.47 20.00
CA SER A 249 6.81 16.66 19.28
C SER A 249 8.03 17.28 19.96
N VAL A 250 8.05 17.39 21.29
CA VAL A 250 9.21 17.87 22.05
C VAL A 250 10.43 16.95 21.84
N LEU A 251 10.22 15.63 21.87
CA LEU A 251 11.30 14.66 21.64
C LEU A 251 11.84 14.74 20.21
N CYS A 252 10.97 14.94 19.22
CA CYS A 252 11.38 15.15 17.83
C CYS A 252 12.17 16.45 17.64
N GLU A 253 11.73 17.56 18.28
CA GLU A 253 12.49 18.82 18.25
C GLU A 253 13.84 18.71 18.97
N HIS A 254 13.94 17.90 20.04
CA HIS A 254 15.20 17.63 20.68
C HIS A 254 16.19 16.93 19.73
N LEU A 255 15.72 15.99 18.89
CA LEU A 255 16.54 15.34 17.86
C LEU A 255 16.97 16.30 16.72
N ARG A 256 16.33 17.47 16.61
CA ARG A 256 16.66 18.47 15.60
C ARG A 256 17.89 19.30 15.97
N ILE A 257 18.26 19.36 17.25
CA ILE A 257 19.43 20.11 17.74
C ILE A 257 20.69 19.64 17.01
N GLY A 258 21.36 20.53 16.27
CA GLY A 258 22.50 20.22 15.45
C GLY A 258 22.23 19.60 14.07
N LEU A 259 20.93 19.52 13.69
CA LEU A 259 20.46 19.05 12.39
C LEU A 259 19.51 20.06 11.73
N GLU A 260 19.58 21.33 12.11
CA GLU A 260 18.66 22.40 11.70
C GLU A 260 18.59 22.53 10.18
N ASP A 261 19.73 22.42 9.49
CA ASP A 261 19.86 22.55 8.03
C ASP A 261 19.62 21.23 7.27
N ARG A 262 19.44 20.10 7.98
CA ARG A 262 19.32 18.75 7.41
C ARG A 262 17.91 18.19 7.56
N VAL A 263 16.94 18.80 6.90
CA VAL A 263 15.51 18.48 7.07
C VAL A 263 15.20 17.01 6.75
N GLN A 264 15.74 16.46 5.66
CA GLN A 264 15.51 15.05 5.29
C GLN A 264 16.10 14.08 6.31
N THR A 265 17.32 14.34 6.78
CA THR A 265 18.02 13.53 7.78
C THR A 265 17.26 13.53 9.11
N HIS A 266 16.83 14.72 9.58
CA HIS A 266 16.01 14.84 10.78
C HIS A 266 14.65 14.12 10.63
N SER A 267 13.99 14.27 9.48
CA SER A 267 12.72 13.60 9.22
C SER A 267 12.87 12.07 9.22
N LEU A 268 13.94 11.54 8.62
CA LEU A 268 14.22 10.11 8.63
C LEU A 268 14.54 9.60 10.05
N LEU A 269 15.36 10.33 10.80
CA LEU A 269 15.67 10.00 12.20
C LEU A 269 14.40 9.96 13.06
N SER A 270 13.55 10.98 12.95
CA SER A 270 12.28 11.06 13.67
C SER A 270 11.31 9.93 13.27
N SER A 271 11.32 9.57 11.98
CA SER A 271 10.54 8.42 11.50
C SER A 271 11.02 7.09 12.10
N MET A 272 12.33 6.84 12.10
CA MET A 272 12.91 5.62 12.66
C MET A 272 12.71 5.50 14.17
N MET A 273 12.74 6.62 14.91
CA MET A 273 12.60 6.60 16.37
C MET A 273 11.14 6.68 16.82
N PHE A 274 10.31 7.50 16.20
CA PHE A 274 8.95 7.77 16.68
C PHE A 274 7.84 7.41 15.69
N GLY A 275 8.19 6.92 14.49
CA GLY A 275 7.21 6.58 13.46
C GLY A 275 6.52 7.82 12.85
N VAL A 276 7.11 9.01 12.97
CA VAL A 276 6.57 10.24 12.40
C VAL A 276 6.90 10.30 10.92
N HIS A 277 5.89 10.40 10.08
CA HIS A 277 6.03 10.44 8.64
C HIS A 277 5.83 11.87 8.11
N GLY A 278 6.86 12.44 7.46
CA GLY A 278 6.77 13.72 6.77
C GLY A 278 6.76 13.53 5.24
N ASP A 279 6.15 14.49 4.52
CA ASP A 279 6.08 14.47 3.05
C ASP A 279 7.48 14.53 2.39
N SER A 280 8.48 15.12 3.09
CA SER A 280 9.88 15.17 2.66
C SER A 280 10.53 13.78 2.47
N LEU A 281 9.91 12.72 2.94
CA LEU A 281 10.42 11.35 2.85
C LEU A 281 9.79 10.53 1.72
N MET A 282 8.92 11.10 0.89
CA MET A 282 8.22 10.32 -0.14
C MET A 282 9.17 9.64 -1.12
N GLU A 283 10.13 10.38 -1.68
CA GLU A 283 11.15 9.81 -2.58
C GLU A 283 12.07 8.80 -1.86
N VAL A 284 12.48 9.15 -0.65
CA VAL A 284 13.37 8.31 0.15
C VAL A 284 12.72 6.96 0.49
N ARG A 285 11.42 6.96 0.80
CA ARG A 285 10.66 5.73 1.10
C ARG A 285 10.64 4.75 -0.07
N GLU A 286 10.74 5.22 -1.29
CA GLU A 286 10.79 4.35 -2.46
C GLU A 286 12.07 3.52 -2.49
N TYR A 287 13.24 4.13 -2.25
CA TYR A 287 14.50 3.39 -2.15
C TYR A 287 14.46 2.31 -1.05
N PHE A 288 13.85 2.64 0.10
CA PHE A 288 13.68 1.67 1.19
C PHE A 288 12.70 0.55 0.86
N ARG A 289 11.65 0.84 0.09
CA ARG A 289 10.72 -0.18 -0.40
C ARG A 289 11.43 -1.13 -1.37
N ASP A 290 12.17 -0.59 -2.32
CA ASP A 290 12.82 -1.35 -3.39
C ASP A 290 13.98 -2.21 -2.86
N THR A 291 14.54 -1.86 -1.72
CA THR A 291 15.55 -2.67 -1.00
C THR A 291 14.97 -3.56 0.10
N GLY A 292 13.64 -3.57 0.31
CA GLY A 292 12.99 -4.36 1.36
C GLY A 292 13.26 -3.85 2.79
N THR A 293 13.78 -2.63 2.94
CA THR A 293 14.16 -2.02 4.22
C THR A 293 13.12 -1.02 4.75
N LEU A 294 11.93 -0.95 4.14
CA LEU A 294 10.84 -0.05 4.53
C LEU A 294 10.42 -0.22 6.00
N HIS A 295 10.69 -1.38 6.59
CA HIS A 295 10.40 -1.68 8.00
C HIS A 295 11.15 -0.77 8.98
N LEU A 296 12.22 -0.07 8.55
CA LEU A 296 12.95 0.90 9.37
C LEU A 296 12.16 2.19 9.65
N PHE A 297 11.17 2.52 8.80
CA PHE A 297 10.26 3.65 9.04
C PHE A 297 9.18 3.35 10.08
N ALA A 298 8.97 2.08 10.38
CA ALA A 298 8.02 1.67 11.40
C ALA A 298 8.76 1.37 12.70
N VAL A 299 8.24 1.86 13.81
CA VAL A 299 8.78 1.48 15.12
C VAL A 299 8.57 -0.01 15.31
N SER A 300 9.67 -0.74 15.36
CA SER A 300 9.69 -2.21 15.39
C SER A 300 9.81 -2.77 16.81
N GLY A 301 9.47 -4.04 16.97
CA GLY A 301 9.75 -4.76 18.22
C GLY A 301 11.24 -4.80 18.55
N LEU A 302 12.12 -4.70 17.54
CA LEU A 302 13.58 -4.61 17.74
C LEU A 302 13.94 -3.30 18.45
N ASN A 303 13.33 -2.16 18.07
CA ASN A 303 13.58 -0.88 18.75
C ASN A 303 13.23 -0.95 20.25
N MET A 304 12.11 -1.62 20.57
CA MET A 304 11.68 -1.85 21.96
C MET A 304 12.68 -2.71 22.73
N THR A 305 13.13 -3.81 22.13
CA THR A 305 14.11 -4.70 22.79
C THR A 305 15.47 -4.04 22.94
N MET A 306 15.89 -3.22 21.98
CA MET A 306 17.13 -2.44 22.05
C MET A 306 17.10 -1.42 23.18
N LEU A 307 16.04 -0.59 23.23
CA LEU A 307 15.87 0.36 24.33
C LEU A 307 15.90 -0.36 25.68
N GLY A 308 15.14 -1.45 25.79
CA GLY A 308 15.14 -2.27 27.02
C GLY A 308 16.50 -2.82 27.40
N ALA A 309 17.27 -3.34 26.42
CA ALA A 309 18.61 -3.86 26.65
C ALA A 309 19.61 -2.76 27.07
N MET A 310 19.59 -1.62 26.41
CA MET A 310 20.44 -0.47 26.74
C MET A 310 20.15 0.08 28.13
N LEU A 311 18.86 0.28 28.45
CA LEU A 311 18.44 0.75 29.76
C LEU A 311 18.80 -0.26 30.87
N ALA A 312 18.56 -1.56 30.61
CA ALA A 312 18.96 -2.60 31.54
C ALA A 312 20.46 -2.63 31.77
N ALA A 313 21.29 -2.43 30.75
CA ALA A 313 22.75 -2.33 30.88
C ALA A 313 23.14 -1.10 31.69
N ALA A 314 22.61 0.06 31.40
CA ALA A 314 22.89 1.30 32.12
C ALA A 314 22.51 1.19 33.61
N LEU A 315 21.30 0.69 33.90
CA LEU A 315 20.84 0.52 35.28
C LEU A 315 21.67 -0.55 36.05
N ARG A 316 22.13 -1.63 35.38
CA ARG A 316 23.04 -2.59 35.98
C ARG A 316 24.40 -1.99 36.34
N LEU A 317 24.93 -1.15 35.46
CA LEU A 317 26.18 -0.41 35.76
C LEU A 317 25.98 0.55 36.94
N ALA A 318 24.80 1.12 37.12
CA ALA A 318 24.42 1.93 38.28
C ALA A 318 24.08 1.10 39.52
N GLY A 319 24.27 -0.25 39.49
CA GLY A 319 24.06 -1.13 40.63
C GLY A 319 22.67 -1.70 40.83
N ALA A 320 21.68 -1.36 39.94
CA ALA A 320 20.33 -1.91 40.02
C ALA A 320 20.28 -3.40 39.67
N ARG A 321 19.51 -4.16 40.44
CA ARG A 321 19.40 -5.63 40.26
C ARG A 321 18.00 -6.16 40.58
N GLY A 322 17.73 -7.39 40.16
CA GLY A 322 16.53 -8.12 40.53
C GLY A 322 15.25 -7.64 39.82
N ARG A 323 14.10 -7.96 40.38
CA ARG A 323 12.77 -7.69 39.81
C ARG A 323 12.46 -6.21 39.62
N PHE A 324 13.03 -5.35 40.48
CA PHE A 324 12.86 -3.89 40.35
C PHE A 324 13.45 -3.37 39.03
N LEU A 325 14.63 -3.77 38.67
CA LEU A 325 15.28 -3.42 37.41
C LEU A 325 14.38 -3.85 36.21
N GLU A 326 13.89 -5.11 36.25
CA GLU A 326 13.03 -5.63 35.18
C GLU A 326 11.73 -4.81 35.01
N LEU A 327 11.13 -4.42 36.16
CA LEU A 327 9.90 -3.61 36.13
C LEU A 327 10.17 -2.19 35.59
N VAL A 328 11.25 -1.53 36.02
CA VAL A 328 11.59 -0.17 35.52
C VAL A 328 11.85 -0.21 34.02
N VAL A 329 12.63 -1.18 33.53
CA VAL A 329 12.90 -1.34 32.11
C VAL A 329 11.59 -1.56 31.33
N PHE A 330 10.71 -2.42 31.84
CA PHE A 330 9.42 -2.69 31.19
C PHE A 330 8.54 -1.43 31.13
N LEU A 331 8.44 -0.68 32.22
CA LEU A 331 7.66 0.56 32.28
C LEU A 331 8.18 1.61 31.27
N VAL A 332 9.50 1.79 31.17
CA VAL A 332 10.07 2.75 30.20
C VAL A 332 9.80 2.30 28.76
N VAL A 333 9.89 0.99 28.47
CA VAL A 333 9.55 0.45 27.15
C VAL A 333 8.07 0.68 26.83
N VAL A 334 7.16 0.52 27.80
CA VAL A 334 5.73 0.83 27.64
C VAL A 334 5.52 2.31 27.37
N LEU A 335 6.16 3.21 28.12
CA LEU A 335 6.06 4.65 27.89
C LEU A 335 6.58 5.05 26.49
N TYR A 336 7.69 4.46 26.06
CA TYR A 336 8.20 4.67 24.71
C TYR A 336 7.22 4.18 23.63
N ALA A 337 6.62 3.01 23.82
CA ALA A 337 5.62 2.50 22.90
C ALA A 337 4.37 3.38 22.82
N ILE A 338 3.93 3.97 23.93
CA ILE A 338 2.86 4.95 23.97
C ILE A 338 3.27 6.20 23.16
N ALA A 339 4.47 6.73 23.40
CA ALA A 339 5.01 7.88 22.67
C ALA A 339 5.11 7.63 21.15
N THR A 340 5.31 6.39 20.72
CA THR A 340 5.37 6.00 19.30
C THR A 340 4.00 5.68 18.67
N GLY A 341 2.91 5.83 19.42
CA GLY A 341 1.54 5.64 18.92
C GLY A 341 1.01 4.20 18.98
N MET A 342 1.62 3.31 19.79
CA MET A 342 1.14 1.94 20.05
C MET A 342 0.84 1.10 18.80
N GLY A 343 1.70 1.17 17.78
CA GLY A 343 1.54 0.38 16.56
C GLY A 343 1.50 -1.14 16.85
N ALA A 344 0.96 -1.93 15.93
CA ALA A 344 0.79 -3.40 16.09
C ALA A 344 2.08 -4.13 16.50
N SER A 345 3.25 -3.69 16.01
CA SER A 345 4.55 -4.24 16.37
C SER A 345 4.96 -3.90 17.81
N SER A 346 4.69 -2.65 18.24
CA SER A 346 4.97 -2.19 19.61
C SER A 346 4.06 -2.88 20.62
N LEU A 347 2.75 -2.96 20.32
CA LEU A 347 1.79 -3.66 21.18
C LEU A 347 2.17 -5.14 21.35
N ARG A 348 2.49 -5.85 20.28
CA ARG A 348 2.99 -7.23 20.33
C ARG A 348 4.22 -7.35 21.23
N ALA A 349 5.22 -6.45 21.07
CA ALA A 349 6.45 -6.48 21.85
C ALA A 349 6.17 -6.28 23.35
N ILE A 350 5.26 -5.38 23.71
CA ILE A 350 4.82 -5.17 25.10
C ILE A 350 4.12 -6.42 25.65
N LEU A 351 3.15 -6.95 24.91
CA LEU A 351 2.38 -8.13 25.35
C LEU A 351 3.30 -9.34 25.56
N MET A 352 4.19 -9.60 24.60
CA MET A 352 5.16 -10.69 24.73
C MET A 352 6.16 -10.43 25.86
N GLY A 353 6.65 -9.19 26.00
CA GLY A 353 7.53 -8.78 27.08
C GLY A 353 6.87 -8.96 28.46
N CYS A 354 5.61 -8.58 28.58
CA CYS A 354 4.80 -8.81 29.79
C CYS A 354 4.69 -10.30 30.13
N LEU A 355 4.37 -11.13 29.15
CA LEU A 355 4.25 -12.58 29.34
C LEU A 355 5.58 -13.23 29.76
N VAL A 356 6.70 -12.77 29.19
CA VAL A 356 8.04 -13.23 29.57
C VAL A 356 8.37 -12.80 31.03
N LEU A 357 8.06 -11.55 31.36
CA LEU A 357 8.30 -11.00 32.72
C LEU A 357 7.50 -11.75 33.77
N VAL A 358 6.18 -11.92 33.53
CA VAL A 358 5.30 -12.71 34.42
C VAL A 358 5.76 -14.14 34.50
N GLY A 359 6.09 -14.79 33.38
CA GLY A 359 6.60 -16.17 33.35
C GLY A 359 7.86 -16.34 34.22
N ARG A 360 8.80 -15.38 34.15
CA ARG A 360 9.99 -15.38 35.03
C ARG A 360 9.63 -15.22 36.50
N TRP A 361 8.66 -14.36 36.81
CA TRP A 361 8.29 -14.12 38.22
C TRP A 361 7.56 -15.29 38.85
N ILE A 362 6.80 -16.08 38.07
CA ILE A 362 6.13 -17.31 38.52
C ILE A 362 7.00 -18.57 38.25
N SER A 363 8.25 -18.38 37.84
CA SER A 363 9.20 -19.48 37.54
C SER A 363 8.69 -20.46 36.47
N ARG A 364 7.92 -19.97 35.49
CA ARG A 364 7.49 -20.75 34.33
C ARG A 364 8.08 -20.16 33.05
N PRO A 365 8.75 -20.99 32.21
CA PRO A 365 9.31 -20.49 30.95
C PRO A 365 8.20 -20.09 29.99
N ALA A 366 8.35 -18.90 29.43
CA ALA A 366 7.43 -18.45 28.36
C ALA A 366 7.88 -19.08 27.03
N LEU A 367 7.05 -19.93 26.44
CA LEU A 367 7.26 -20.49 25.12
C LEU A 367 6.97 -19.41 24.07
N LEU A 368 7.92 -19.14 23.16
CA LEU A 368 7.84 -18.07 22.17
C LEU A 368 6.53 -18.11 21.36
N ILE A 369 6.19 -19.27 20.82
CA ILE A 369 5.02 -19.46 19.95
C ILE A 369 3.71 -19.29 20.75
N ASN A 370 3.67 -19.80 21.98
CA ASN A 370 2.51 -19.68 22.83
C ASN A 370 2.29 -18.21 23.28
N SER A 371 3.38 -17.50 23.59
CA SER A 371 3.34 -16.07 23.92
C SER A 371 2.91 -15.23 22.71
N LEU A 372 3.34 -15.60 21.51
CA LEU A 372 2.89 -14.97 20.27
C LEU A 372 1.39 -15.18 20.04
N GLY A 373 0.89 -16.41 20.29
CA GLY A 373 -0.53 -16.74 20.21
C GLY A 373 -1.38 -15.95 21.19
N ALA A 374 -0.91 -15.83 22.46
CA ALA A 374 -1.59 -15.02 23.46
C ALA A 374 -1.65 -13.54 23.06
N ALA A 375 -0.55 -12.98 22.57
CA ALA A 375 -0.51 -11.60 22.10
C ALA A 375 -1.46 -11.39 20.90
N ALA A 376 -1.54 -12.36 19.97
CA ALA A 376 -2.47 -12.30 18.84
C ALA A 376 -3.94 -12.34 19.30
N LEU A 377 -4.28 -13.24 20.23
CA LEU A 377 -5.63 -13.32 20.80
C LEU A 377 -6.06 -12.01 21.46
N ILE A 378 -5.18 -11.44 22.30
CA ILE A 378 -5.45 -10.17 22.99
C ILE A 378 -5.67 -9.07 21.94
N SER A 379 -4.83 -8.99 20.91
CA SER A 379 -4.98 -8.00 19.84
C SER A 379 -6.28 -8.17 19.05
N ILE A 380 -6.74 -9.40 18.80
CA ILE A 380 -8.01 -9.68 18.10
C ILE A 380 -9.22 -9.31 19.00
N VAL A 381 -9.14 -9.59 20.28
CA VAL A 381 -10.19 -9.22 21.24
C VAL A 381 -10.30 -7.70 21.38
N GLU A 382 -9.17 -7.00 21.42
CA GLU A 382 -9.12 -5.54 21.48
C GLU A 382 -9.69 -4.92 20.20
N ASP A 383 -9.20 -5.38 19.05
CA ASP A 383 -9.63 -4.93 17.73
C ASP A 383 -9.63 -6.06 16.71
N THR A 384 -10.82 -6.55 16.35
CA THR A 384 -10.95 -7.59 15.32
C THR A 384 -10.42 -7.17 13.97
N ASN A 385 -10.37 -5.86 13.65
CA ASN A 385 -9.78 -5.32 12.43
C ASN A 385 -8.25 -5.38 12.41
N ALA A 386 -7.61 -5.63 13.56
CA ALA A 386 -6.15 -5.73 13.64
C ALA A 386 -5.59 -6.76 12.65
N VAL A 387 -6.30 -7.85 12.39
CA VAL A 387 -5.88 -8.94 11.48
C VAL A 387 -5.69 -8.48 10.03
N PHE A 388 -6.40 -7.43 9.61
CA PHE A 388 -6.31 -6.88 8.25
C PHE A 388 -5.21 -5.82 8.11
N ARG A 389 -4.65 -5.35 9.23
CA ARG A 389 -3.55 -4.37 9.18
C ARG A 389 -2.26 -5.04 8.74
N ILE A 390 -1.64 -4.49 7.70
CA ILE A 390 -0.35 -5.00 7.18
C ILE A 390 0.70 -5.10 8.28
N GLY A 391 0.74 -4.12 9.21
CA GLY A 391 1.65 -4.14 10.36
C GLY A 391 1.43 -5.34 11.29
N PHE A 392 0.20 -5.78 11.52
CA PHE A 392 -0.11 -6.99 12.27
C PHE A 392 0.38 -8.23 11.50
N GLN A 393 -0.02 -8.37 10.24
CA GLN A 393 0.31 -9.54 9.40
C GLN A 393 1.83 -9.72 9.27
N LEU A 394 2.56 -8.68 8.92
CA LEU A 394 4.02 -8.73 8.79
C LEU A 394 4.71 -9.00 10.13
N SER A 395 4.23 -8.36 11.20
CA SER A 395 4.87 -8.47 12.52
C SER A 395 4.69 -9.85 13.14
N PHE A 396 3.47 -10.39 13.15
CA PHE A 396 3.19 -11.73 13.67
C PHE A 396 3.72 -12.81 12.72
N GLY A 397 3.57 -12.62 11.40
CA GLY A 397 4.09 -13.53 10.39
C GLY A 397 5.61 -13.67 10.43
N LEU A 398 6.34 -12.56 10.60
CA LEU A 398 7.80 -12.58 10.74
C LEU A 398 8.24 -13.43 11.95
N VAL A 399 7.65 -13.21 13.13
CA VAL A 399 8.06 -13.94 14.34
C VAL A 399 7.67 -15.41 14.24
N LEU A 400 6.50 -15.72 13.70
CA LEU A 400 6.08 -17.10 13.45
C LEU A 400 7.02 -17.78 12.45
N GLY A 401 7.34 -17.13 11.34
CA GLY A 401 8.26 -17.66 10.33
C GLY A 401 9.67 -17.86 10.88
N LEU A 402 10.20 -16.93 11.68
CA LEU A 402 11.48 -17.12 12.35
C LEU A 402 11.46 -18.27 13.37
N ALA A 403 10.36 -18.48 14.06
CA ALA A 403 10.20 -19.61 14.96
C ALA A 403 10.21 -20.96 14.21
N LEU A 404 9.64 -20.98 12.99
CA LEU A 404 9.58 -22.16 12.12
C LEU A 404 10.88 -22.42 11.36
N PHE A 405 11.38 -21.40 10.69
CA PHE A 405 12.47 -21.53 9.71
C PHE A 405 13.82 -21.05 10.26
N GLY A 406 13.84 -20.30 11.35
CA GLY A 406 15.08 -19.71 11.87
C GLY A 406 16.14 -20.74 12.25
N ARG A 407 15.78 -21.81 12.95
CA ARG A 407 16.72 -22.88 13.33
C ARG A 407 17.24 -23.65 12.11
N PRO A 408 16.41 -24.17 11.18
CA PRO A 408 16.87 -24.81 9.96
C PRO A 408 17.83 -23.95 9.14
N VAL A 409 17.47 -22.69 8.90
CA VAL A 409 18.33 -21.74 8.17
C VAL A 409 19.64 -21.51 8.89
N ALA A 410 19.60 -21.29 10.20
CA ALA A 410 20.80 -21.07 11.00
C ALA A 410 21.73 -22.30 11.00
N SER A 411 21.19 -23.53 11.04
CA SER A 411 21.99 -24.75 10.99
C SER A 411 22.69 -24.93 9.65
N VAL A 412 21.99 -24.68 8.53
CA VAL A 412 22.58 -24.73 7.19
C VAL A 412 23.70 -23.71 7.03
N ILE A 413 23.48 -22.46 7.46
CA ILE A 413 24.51 -21.42 7.33
C ILE A 413 25.68 -21.67 8.30
N ALA A 414 25.39 -22.13 9.51
CA ALA A 414 26.45 -22.48 10.48
C ALA A 414 27.34 -23.59 9.96
N SER A 415 26.81 -24.61 9.29
CA SER A 415 27.60 -25.72 8.72
C SER A 415 28.61 -25.24 7.65
N LEU A 416 28.34 -24.10 6.99
CA LEU A 416 29.30 -23.51 6.03
C LEU A 416 30.54 -22.90 6.71
N VAL A 417 30.43 -22.55 7.99
CA VAL A 417 31.47 -21.82 8.74
C VAL A 417 32.13 -22.68 9.79
N THR A 418 31.37 -23.59 10.42
CA THR A 418 31.89 -24.50 11.44
C THR A 418 32.69 -25.62 10.81
N PRO A 419 33.78 -26.05 11.42
CA PRO A 419 34.48 -27.31 11.08
C PRO A 419 33.57 -28.51 11.27
N ASP A 420 33.93 -29.62 10.67
CA ASP A 420 33.23 -30.88 10.83
C ASP A 420 32.95 -31.17 12.31
N GLU A 421 31.71 -31.48 12.65
CA GLU A 421 31.28 -31.80 14.02
C GLU A 421 32.00 -33.03 14.60
N LEU A 422 32.50 -33.91 13.73
CA LEU A 422 33.27 -35.09 14.13
C LEU A 422 34.68 -34.76 14.64
N VAL A 423 35.19 -33.54 14.40
CA VAL A 423 36.49 -33.11 14.89
C VAL A 423 36.33 -32.41 16.24
N PRO A 424 36.84 -33.02 17.36
CA PRO A 424 36.79 -32.40 18.67
C PRO A 424 37.45 -31.02 18.71
N ARG A 425 36.85 -30.07 19.43
CA ARG A 425 37.34 -28.68 19.51
C ARG A 425 38.83 -28.52 19.87
N PRO A 426 39.43 -29.38 20.77
CA PRO A 426 40.87 -29.31 21.07
C PRO A 426 41.79 -29.61 19.88
N LEU A 427 41.27 -30.32 18.84
CA LEU A 427 42.02 -30.66 17.63
C LEU A 427 41.90 -29.62 16.52
N TRP A 428 41.16 -28.53 16.76
CA TRP A 428 41.01 -27.50 15.78
C TRP A 428 42.30 -26.70 15.58
N LYS A 429 42.68 -26.48 14.34
CA LYS A 429 43.83 -25.65 13.96
C LYS A 429 43.53 -24.17 14.16
N ASP A 430 44.56 -23.35 14.38
CA ASP A 430 44.43 -21.90 14.60
C ASP A 430 43.64 -21.17 13.53
N TRP A 431 43.78 -21.56 12.26
CA TRP A 431 43.02 -20.98 11.17
C TRP A 431 41.52 -21.28 11.24
N GLN A 432 41.14 -22.43 11.81
CA GLN A 432 39.73 -22.79 12.06
C GLN A 432 39.14 -21.93 13.16
N TRP A 433 39.89 -21.69 14.23
CA TRP A 433 39.50 -20.76 15.30
C TRP A 433 39.37 -19.33 14.80
N ARG A 434 40.31 -18.83 13.97
CA ARG A 434 40.23 -17.51 13.32
C ARG A 434 39.03 -17.42 12.41
N ARG A 435 38.79 -18.44 11.57
CA ARG A 435 37.62 -18.53 10.71
C ARG A 435 36.31 -18.41 11.47
N ILE A 436 36.14 -19.17 12.56
CA ILE A 436 34.94 -19.11 13.41
C ILE A 436 34.81 -17.73 14.05
N ARG A 437 35.90 -17.21 14.63
CA ARG A 437 35.86 -15.90 15.32
C ARG A 437 35.41 -14.78 14.40
N VAL A 438 35.83 -14.77 13.13
CA VAL A 438 35.49 -13.75 12.14
C VAL A 438 34.15 -14.01 11.48
N TRP A 439 33.90 -15.24 11.03
CA TRP A 439 32.75 -15.54 10.17
C TRP A 439 31.51 -15.97 10.94
N LYS A 440 31.61 -16.44 12.16
CA LYS A 440 30.43 -16.81 12.95
C LYS A 440 29.45 -15.65 13.18
N PRO A 441 29.87 -14.42 13.56
CA PRO A 441 28.96 -13.29 13.67
C PRO A 441 28.27 -12.97 12.31
N VAL A 442 29.04 -13.01 11.22
CA VAL A 442 28.50 -12.78 9.86
C VAL A 442 27.50 -13.86 9.48
N ALA A 443 27.82 -15.14 9.78
CA ALA A 443 26.91 -16.26 9.51
C ALA A 443 25.61 -16.14 10.32
N VAL A 444 25.67 -15.74 11.58
CA VAL A 444 24.49 -15.50 12.42
C VAL A 444 23.64 -14.36 11.85
N ALA A 445 24.26 -13.24 11.46
CA ALA A 445 23.56 -12.12 10.87
C ALA A 445 22.93 -12.50 9.51
N MET A 446 23.65 -13.28 8.69
CA MET A 446 23.15 -13.79 7.42
C MET A 446 21.97 -14.76 7.63
N ALA A 447 22.08 -15.66 8.60
CA ALA A 447 20.98 -16.58 8.95
C ALA A 447 19.73 -15.83 9.42
N ALA A 448 19.90 -14.78 10.21
CA ALA A 448 18.80 -13.95 10.64
C ALA A 448 18.17 -13.17 9.45
N SER A 449 19.00 -12.63 8.55
CA SER A 449 18.54 -11.91 7.37
C SER A 449 17.79 -12.82 6.39
N ILE A 450 18.33 -13.99 6.06
CA ILE A 450 17.68 -14.97 5.18
C ILE A 450 16.43 -15.53 5.84
N GLY A 451 16.50 -15.88 7.14
CA GLY A 451 15.34 -16.39 7.88
C GLY A 451 14.19 -15.39 7.95
N SER A 452 14.47 -14.11 8.15
CA SER A 452 13.46 -13.06 8.13
C SER A 452 12.93 -12.83 6.73
N TRP A 453 13.78 -12.86 5.69
CA TRP A 453 13.36 -12.71 4.31
C TRP A 453 12.40 -13.85 3.89
N ILE A 454 12.75 -15.11 4.18
CA ILE A 454 11.88 -16.27 3.92
C ILE A 454 10.54 -16.13 4.67
N SER A 455 10.60 -15.66 5.93
CA SER A 455 9.42 -15.49 6.77
C SER A 455 8.44 -14.44 6.23
N VAL A 456 8.95 -13.37 5.60
CA VAL A 456 8.14 -12.27 5.05
C VAL A 456 7.75 -12.52 3.60
N LEU A 457 8.42 -13.44 2.89
CA LEU A 457 8.23 -13.70 1.48
C LEU A 457 6.75 -13.90 1.05
N PRO A 458 5.91 -14.70 1.76
CA PRO A 458 4.51 -14.84 1.39
C PRO A 458 3.77 -13.49 1.36
N TRP A 459 3.95 -12.67 2.38
CA TRP A 459 3.30 -11.34 2.44
C TRP A 459 3.86 -10.39 1.38
N SER A 460 5.16 -10.45 1.10
CA SER A 460 5.79 -9.66 0.04
C SER A 460 5.21 -9.99 -1.33
N VAL A 461 5.02 -11.27 -1.63
CA VAL A 461 4.42 -11.74 -2.89
C VAL A 461 2.94 -11.37 -2.98
N PHE A 462 2.15 -11.63 -1.94
CA PHE A 462 0.69 -11.49 -2.03
C PHE A 462 0.16 -10.09 -1.75
N LEU A 463 0.86 -9.29 -0.91
CA LEU A 463 0.43 -7.94 -0.57
C LEU A 463 1.19 -6.86 -1.34
N MET A 464 2.47 -7.09 -1.64
CA MET A 464 3.33 -6.09 -2.28
C MET A 464 3.66 -6.44 -3.73
N HIS A 465 3.31 -7.65 -4.19
CA HIS A 465 3.54 -8.17 -5.55
C HIS A 465 5.01 -8.12 -5.99
N GLN A 466 5.94 -8.20 -5.02
CA GLN A 466 7.38 -8.09 -5.28
C GLN A 466 8.18 -9.11 -4.49
N ILE A 467 9.34 -9.48 -5.03
CA ILE A 467 10.41 -10.16 -4.31
C ILE A 467 11.64 -9.24 -4.33
N THR A 468 12.27 -9.07 -3.17
CA THR A 468 13.45 -8.22 -2.99
C THR A 468 14.65 -9.06 -2.51
N PRO A 469 15.35 -9.78 -3.42
CA PRO A 469 16.49 -10.61 -3.03
C PRO A 469 17.63 -9.80 -2.42
N ILE A 470 17.81 -8.56 -2.86
CA ILE A 470 18.86 -7.66 -2.35
C ILE A 470 18.71 -7.38 -0.86
N ALA A 471 17.50 -7.50 -0.31
CA ALA A 471 17.22 -7.28 1.12
C ALA A 471 18.09 -8.17 2.03
N MET A 472 18.41 -9.38 1.59
CA MET A 472 19.26 -10.30 2.37
C MET A 472 20.66 -9.73 2.63
N LEU A 473 21.23 -9.03 1.64
CA LEU A 473 22.55 -8.41 1.74
C LEU A 473 22.48 -7.03 2.38
N VAL A 474 21.50 -6.22 2.00
CA VAL A 474 21.33 -4.86 2.50
C VAL A 474 21.07 -4.87 4.00
N ASN A 475 20.27 -5.78 4.52
CA ASN A 475 19.98 -5.91 5.95
C ASN A 475 21.24 -6.23 6.77
N LEU A 476 22.24 -6.88 6.19
CA LEU A 476 23.50 -7.18 6.86
C LEU A 476 24.30 -5.90 7.23
N VAL A 477 24.11 -4.83 6.44
CA VAL A 477 24.77 -3.53 6.65
C VAL A 477 23.82 -2.56 7.35
N VAL A 478 22.60 -2.45 6.87
CA VAL A 478 21.64 -1.43 7.30
C VAL A 478 21.12 -1.68 8.71
N VAL A 479 20.90 -2.95 9.12
CA VAL A 479 20.41 -3.26 10.46
C VAL A 479 21.44 -2.88 11.55
N PRO A 480 22.74 -3.20 11.44
CA PRO A 480 23.75 -2.69 12.38
C PRO A 480 23.85 -1.16 12.40
N MET A 481 23.76 -0.49 11.24
CA MET A 481 23.74 0.97 11.18
C MET A 481 22.51 1.56 11.89
N ALA A 482 21.34 0.99 11.65
CA ALA A 482 20.11 1.38 12.34
C ALA A 482 20.22 1.15 13.86
N PHE A 483 20.91 0.08 14.29
CA PHE A 483 21.18 -0.17 15.71
C PHE A 483 21.99 0.96 16.32
N VAL A 484 23.09 1.37 15.70
CA VAL A 484 23.93 2.46 16.19
C VAL A 484 23.17 3.79 16.18
N ASN A 485 22.38 4.02 15.12
CA ASN A 485 21.51 5.20 15.00
C ASN A 485 20.54 5.31 16.18
N LEU A 486 19.80 4.22 16.47
CA LEU A 486 18.89 4.17 17.61
C LEU A 486 19.61 4.35 18.95
N ALA A 487 20.81 3.76 19.10
CA ALA A 487 21.61 3.88 20.30
C ALA A 487 22.00 5.34 20.57
N LEU A 488 22.51 6.05 19.56
CA LEU A 488 22.85 7.46 19.66
C LEU A 488 21.63 8.34 19.91
N GLY A 489 20.51 8.04 19.22
CA GLY A 489 19.25 8.73 19.42
C GLY A 489 18.72 8.58 20.85
N PHE A 490 18.70 7.37 21.41
CA PHE A 490 18.29 7.16 22.80
C PHE A 490 19.26 7.82 23.79
N ALA A 491 20.58 7.78 23.52
CA ALA A 491 21.56 8.48 24.35
C ALA A 491 21.31 10.00 24.36
N SER A 492 21.00 10.57 23.19
CA SER A 492 20.62 12.00 23.09
C SER A 492 19.35 12.28 23.87
N LEU A 493 18.29 11.45 23.72
CA LEU A 493 17.02 11.62 24.42
C LEU A 493 17.14 11.49 25.94
N LEU A 494 18.05 10.67 26.45
CA LEU A 494 18.34 10.58 27.88
C LEU A 494 18.92 11.91 28.46
N CYS A 495 19.53 12.73 27.61
CA CYS A 495 20.00 14.07 28.00
C CYS A 495 18.87 15.13 28.01
N ALA A 496 17.72 14.86 27.40
CA ALA A 496 16.65 15.85 27.26
C ALA A 496 16.12 16.44 28.57
N PRO A 497 15.84 15.66 29.65
CA PRO A 497 15.40 16.20 30.93
C PRO A 497 16.43 17.12 31.57
N PHE A 498 17.71 16.76 31.45
CA PHE A 498 18.81 17.54 32.03
C PHE A 498 19.06 18.83 31.25
N LEU A 499 18.83 18.82 29.93
CA LEU A 499 18.93 20.02 29.10
C LEU A 499 17.82 21.02 29.46
N ALA A 500 16.61 20.55 29.78
CA ALA A 500 15.54 21.39 30.26
C ALA A 500 15.87 22.04 31.62
N LEU A 501 16.49 21.29 32.52
CA LEU A 501 16.98 21.82 33.81
C LEU A 501 18.13 22.84 33.65
N GLU A 502 19.07 22.58 32.74
CA GLU A 502 20.19 23.49 32.43
C GLU A 502 19.69 24.83 31.89
N HIS A 503 18.64 24.84 31.08
CA HIS A 503 18.03 26.05 30.54
C HIS A 503 17.43 26.95 31.62
N HIS A 504 16.94 26.34 32.70
CA HIS A 504 16.34 27.09 33.85
C HIS A 504 17.36 27.44 34.93
N ALA A 505 18.49 26.72 35.07
CA ALA A 505 19.38 26.86 36.21
C ALA A 505 20.72 27.55 35.92
N LEU A 506 21.23 27.56 34.72
CA LEU A 506 22.59 27.97 34.35
C LEU A 506 22.58 28.91 33.14
N SER A 507 22.49 30.19 33.37
CA SER A 507 22.67 31.24 32.37
C SER A 507 24.15 31.39 32.02
N GLY A 508 24.64 30.70 30.96
CA GLY A 508 25.93 31.05 30.35
C GLY A 508 26.80 29.94 29.78
N VAL A 509 26.78 28.72 30.29
CA VAL A 509 27.57 27.61 29.76
C VAL A 509 26.68 26.39 29.64
N ALA A 510 26.43 25.97 28.40
CA ALA A 510 25.55 24.84 28.10
C ALA A 510 26.35 23.61 27.62
N PRO A 511 27.12 22.92 28.52
CA PRO A 511 27.95 21.78 28.13
C PRO A 511 27.11 20.62 27.60
N LEU A 512 25.92 20.42 28.15
CA LEU A 512 24.98 19.37 27.73
C LEU A 512 24.47 19.60 26.31
N ARG A 513 24.14 20.85 25.94
CA ARG A 513 23.75 21.18 24.57
C ARG A 513 24.83 20.81 23.55
N GLY A 514 26.12 21.05 23.90
CA GLY A 514 27.26 20.65 23.07
C GLY A 514 27.36 19.13 22.90
N ILE A 515 27.07 18.35 23.95
CA ILE A 515 27.04 16.89 23.89
C ILE A 515 25.89 16.43 22.99
N VAL A 516 24.68 16.95 23.20
CA VAL A 516 23.49 16.62 22.39
C VAL A 516 23.73 16.96 20.93
N THR A 517 24.29 18.12 20.62
CA THR A 517 24.64 18.51 19.24
C THR A 517 25.59 17.51 18.59
N ARG A 518 26.64 17.07 19.31
CA ARG A 518 27.60 16.07 18.78
C ARG A 518 26.94 14.70 18.58
N LEU A 519 26.11 14.25 19.53
CA LEU A 519 25.37 13.00 19.40
C LEU A 519 24.42 13.01 18.20
N ASN A 520 23.64 14.07 18.05
CA ASN A 520 22.70 14.22 16.93
C ASN A 520 23.41 14.40 15.60
N ALA A 521 24.53 15.15 15.55
CA ALA A 521 25.34 15.31 14.34
C ALA A 521 25.97 13.97 13.90
N GLY A 522 26.50 13.19 14.85
CA GLY A 522 26.99 11.83 14.61
C GLY A 522 25.88 10.90 14.12
N ASN A 523 24.71 11.02 14.73
CA ASN A 523 23.53 10.28 14.32
C ASN A 523 23.08 10.65 12.90
N GLY A 524 23.05 11.95 12.58
CA GLY A 524 22.77 12.45 11.25
C GLY A 524 23.75 11.93 10.18
N TRP A 525 25.06 11.85 10.52
CA TRP A 525 26.04 11.26 9.61
C TRP A 525 25.74 9.78 9.30
N ILE A 526 25.34 8.99 10.30
CA ILE A 526 24.94 7.59 10.11
C ILE A 526 23.71 7.47 9.23
N VAL A 527 22.71 8.33 9.45
CA VAL A 527 21.48 8.38 8.64
C VAL A 527 21.80 8.70 7.18
N ASP A 528 22.69 9.67 6.91
CA ASP A 528 23.09 10.03 5.55
C ASP A 528 23.82 8.86 4.86
N ARG A 529 24.69 8.15 5.58
CA ARG A 529 25.35 6.95 5.06
C ARG A 529 24.37 5.82 4.80
N LEU A 530 23.42 5.63 5.69
CA LEU A 530 22.37 4.63 5.55
C LEU A 530 21.52 4.94 4.29
N MET A 531 21.13 6.19 4.09
CA MET A 531 20.43 6.61 2.86
C MET A 531 21.26 6.32 1.60
N SER A 532 22.58 6.62 1.63
CA SER A 532 23.48 6.37 0.50
C SER A 532 23.58 4.88 0.16
N VAL A 533 23.68 4.02 1.19
CA VAL A 533 23.71 2.55 1.02
C VAL A 533 22.40 2.04 0.43
N VAL A 534 21.27 2.48 0.96
CA VAL A 534 19.94 2.05 0.49
C VAL A 534 19.70 2.54 -0.93
N LYS A 535 20.04 3.79 -1.25
CA LYS A 535 19.94 4.33 -2.61
C LYS A 535 20.79 3.53 -3.59
N GLY A 536 22.08 3.31 -3.32
CA GLY A 536 22.93 2.51 -4.19
C GLY A 536 22.46 1.06 -4.35
N ALA A 537 21.88 0.48 -3.30
CA ALA A 537 21.30 -0.87 -3.37
C ALA A 537 20.00 -0.92 -4.20
N SER A 538 19.19 0.14 -4.20
CA SER A 538 17.98 0.22 -5.01
C SER A 538 18.25 0.26 -6.52
N GLU A 539 19.44 0.70 -6.92
CA GLU A 539 19.88 0.78 -8.33
C GLU A 539 20.43 -0.56 -8.86
N VAL A 540 20.62 -1.58 -7.99
CA VAL A 540 21.16 -2.89 -8.39
C VAL A 540 20.13 -3.63 -9.27
N PRO A 541 20.53 -4.03 -10.50
CA PRO A 541 19.65 -4.78 -11.40
C PRO A 541 19.15 -6.07 -10.73
N TYR A 542 17.86 -6.36 -10.88
CA TYR A 542 17.20 -7.53 -10.26
C TYR A 542 17.25 -7.58 -8.73
N GLY A 543 17.69 -6.53 -8.07
CA GLY A 543 17.62 -6.40 -6.61
C GLY A 543 16.18 -6.39 -6.09
N ASN A 544 15.26 -5.90 -6.91
CA ASN A 544 13.81 -5.93 -6.72
C ASN A 544 13.14 -6.45 -8.01
N VAL A 545 12.26 -7.42 -7.87
CA VAL A 545 11.56 -8.03 -9.01
C VAL A 545 10.05 -8.00 -8.74
N TRP A 546 9.32 -7.38 -9.65
CA TRP A 546 7.85 -7.40 -9.64
C TRP A 546 7.37 -8.70 -10.26
N ILE A 547 6.65 -9.52 -9.49
CA ILE A 547 6.19 -10.85 -9.93
C ILE A 547 4.75 -10.79 -10.43
N GLY A 548 4.03 -9.75 -10.00
CA GLY A 548 2.60 -9.69 -10.18
C GLY A 548 1.84 -10.63 -9.25
N TYR A 549 0.52 -10.52 -9.30
CA TYR A 549 -0.35 -11.38 -8.50
C TYR A 549 -0.52 -12.75 -9.18
N PRO A 550 -0.10 -13.85 -8.53
CA PRO A 550 0.04 -15.15 -9.22
C PRO A 550 -1.29 -15.77 -9.67
N PHE A 551 -2.42 -15.32 -9.12
CA PHE A 551 -3.73 -15.91 -9.40
C PHE A 551 -4.63 -15.04 -10.30
N ARG A 552 -4.07 -13.95 -10.89
CA ARG A 552 -4.83 -13.11 -11.82
C ARG A 552 -4.14 -13.08 -13.18
N LYS A 553 -4.89 -13.49 -14.23
CA LYS A 553 -4.39 -13.40 -15.60
C LYS A 553 -4.16 -11.94 -15.97
N ARG A 554 -3.03 -11.65 -16.61
CA ARG A 554 -2.74 -10.34 -17.19
C ARG A 554 -3.71 -10.10 -18.35
N PRO A 555 -4.40 -8.96 -18.44
CA PRO A 555 -5.23 -8.63 -19.59
C PRO A 555 -4.36 -8.30 -20.80
N ASP A 556 -4.89 -8.57 -22.00
CA ASP A 556 -4.23 -8.20 -23.25
C ASP A 556 -4.33 -6.68 -23.49
N PHE A 557 -5.41 -6.03 -23.01
CA PHE A 557 -5.48 -4.60 -22.86
C PHE A 557 -6.22 -4.21 -21.57
N LEU A 558 -5.87 -3.06 -21.00
CA LEU A 558 -6.50 -2.51 -19.81
C LEU A 558 -6.70 -1.01 -20.00
N VAL A 559 -7.95 -0.58 -20.05
CA VAL A 559 -8.35 0.84 -20.03
C VAL A 559 -8.52 1.25 -18.58
N PHE A 560 -7.67 2.12 -18.09
CA PHE A 560 -7.72 2.59 -16.71
C PHE A 560 -8.79 3.64 -16.50
N ASP A 561 -9.47 3.61 -15.37
CA ASP A 561 -10.29 4.72 -14.89
C ASP A 561 -9.39 5.72 -14.15
N VAL A 562 -8.95 6.74 -14.89
CA VAL A 562 -8.02 7.78 -14.40
C VAL A 562 -8.64 9.18 -14.38
N GLY A 563 -9.95 9.25 -14.31
CA GLY A 563 -10.68 10.52 -14.27
C GLY A 563 -10.70 11.22 -15.63
N ASP A 564 -10.32 12.51 -15.65
CA ASP A 564 -10.36 13.38 -16.86
C ASP A 564 -9.22 13.10 -17.85
N GLY A 565 -8.42 12.06 -17.62
CA GLY A 565 -7.27 11.73 -18.46
C GLY A 565 -7.40 10.38 -19.14
N GLY A 566 -6.31 9.97 -19.77
CA GLY A 566 -6.20 8.68 -20.45
C GLY A 566 -5.04 7.85 -19.90
N ALA A 567 -5.25 6.55 -19.86
CA ALA A 567 -4.19 5.55 -19.70
C ALA A 567 -4.70 4.21 -20.20
N VAL A 568 -3.97 3.58 -21.13
CA VAL A 568 -4.30 2.26 -21.67
C VAL A 568 -3.04 1.40 -21.70
N LEU A 569 -3.05 0.29 -20.98
CA LEU A 569 -1.98 -0.71 -21.02
C LEU A 569 -2.32 -1.76 -22.09
N LEU A 570 -1.39 -2.02 -22.99
CA LEU A 570 -1.46 -3.07 -24.01
C LEU A 570 -0.41 -4.13 -23.71
N ASN A 571 -0.77 -5.39 -23.82
CA ASN A 571 0.13 -6.52 -23.61
C ASN A 571 0.00 -7.53 -24.75
N ASP A 572 1.12 -7.93 -25.33
CA ASP A 572 1.17 -8.99 -26.34
C ASP A 572 2.02 -10.18 -25.84
N GLY A 573 1.72 -10.66 -24.65
CA GLY A 573 2.40 -11.79 -24.04
C GLY A 573 3.85 -11.54 -23.61
N ARG A 574 4.68 -10.94 -24.47
CA ARG A 574 6.11 -10.65 -24.21
C ARG A 574 6.38 -9.19 -23.90
N GLU A 575 5.72 -8.28 -24.58
CA GLU A 575 5.94 -6.86 -24.45
C GLU A 575 4.68 -6.14 -23.96
N SER A 576 4.92 -5.07 -23.22
CA SER A 576 3.85 -4.21 -22.71
C SER A 576 4.10 -2.80 -23.23
N TRP A 577 3.02 -2.15 -23.63
CA TRP A 577 3.00 -0.77 -24.10
C TRP A 577 2.00 0.02 -23.26
N LEU A 578 2.30 1.27 -23.01
CA LEU A 578 1.39 2.16 -22.30
C LEU A 578 1.06 3.36 -23.18
N LEU A 579 -0.24 3.59 -23.43
CA LEU A 579 -0.78 4.77 -24.09
C LEU A 579 -1.22 5.74 -23.01
N ASP A 580 -0.61 6.90 -22.93
CA ASP A 580 -0.75 7.87 -21.86
C ASP A 580 -0.47 7.30 -20.46
N CYS A 581 -0.36 8.14 -19.46
CA CYS A 581 0.00 7.70 -18.11
C CYS A 581 -0.86 8.33 -17.01
N GLY A 582 -1.86 9.10 -17.38
CA GLY A 582 -2.70 9.82 -16.43
C GLY A 582 -1.98 10.99 -15.74
N SER A 583 -2.69 11.67 -14.86
CA SER A 583 -2.09 12.70 -14.01
C SER A 583 -1.16 12.09 -12.97
N VAL A 584 -0.30 12.91 -12.33
CA VAL A 584 0.60 12.47 -11.22
C VAL A 584 -0.15 11.67 -10.16
N VAL A 585 -1.35 12.11 -9.79
CA VAL A 585 -2.17 11.46 -8.74
C VAL A 585 -2.61 10.06 -9.19
N PHE A 586 -3.14 9.94 -10.41
CA PHE A 586 -3.62 8.66 -10.92
C PHE A 586 -2.48 7.72 -11.33
N ALA A 587 -1.37 8.25 -11.85
CA ALA A 587 -0.17 7.45 -12.08
C ALA A 587 0.29 6.76 -10.79
N ASN A 588 0.32 7.50 -9.66
CA ASN A 588 0.73 6.97 -8.35
C ASN A 588 -0.29 6.01 -7.74
N SER A 589 -1.57 6.32 -7.84
CA SER A 589 -2.63 5.58 -7.11
C SER A 589 -3.30 4.48 -7.93
N VAL A 590 -3.15 4.48 -9.27
CA VAL A 590 -3.84 3.57 -10.18
C VAL A 590 -2.88 2.86 -11.13
N VAL A 591 -2.21 3.62 -12.03
CA VAL A 591 -1.46 3.02 -13.15
C VAL A 591 -0.28 2.18 -12.64
N VAL A 592 0.59 2.76 -11.81
CA VAL A 592 1.76 2.06 -11.26
C VAL A 592 1.36 0.86 -10.39
N PRO A 593 0.43 0.97 -9.42
CA PRO A 593 -0.02 -0.19 -8.65
C PRO A 593 -0.58 -1.33 -9.50
N ALA A 594 -1.36 -1.01 -10.54
CA ALA A 594 -1.91 -2.02 -11.43
C ALA A 594 -0.81 -2.69 -12.28
N MET A 595 0.13 -1.92 -12.84
CA MET A 595 1.27 -2.48 -13.58
C MET A 595 2.10 -3.41 -12.68
N GLN A 596 2.41 -2.99 -11.47
CA GLN A 596 3.11 -3.81 -10.48
C GLN A 596 2.31 -5.06 -10.10
N GLY A 597 1.01 -4.92 -9.88
CA GLY A 597 0.10 -6.03 -9.58
C GLY A 597 -0.02 -7.05 -10.71
N TYR A 598 0.18 -6.63 -11.98
CA TYR A 598 0.28 -7.52 -13.13
C TYR A 598 1.72 -7.96 -13.45
N GLY A 599 2.71 -7.56 -12.65
CA GLY A 599 4.11 -7.91 -12.86
C GLY A 599 4.75 -7.20 -14.06
N VAL A 600 4.24 -6.03 -14.45
CA VAL A 600 4.81 -5.20 -15.53
C VAL A 600 5.83 -4.25 -14.91
N GLY A 601 7.09 -4.68 -14.86
CA GLY A 601 8.22 -3.85 -14.40
C GLY A 601 8.97 -3.14 -15.54
N THR A 602 8.68 -3.50 -16.79
CA THR A 602 9.30 -2.91 -17.99
C THR A 602 8.25 -2.76 -19.07
N ILE A 603 8.23 -1.63 -19.77
CA ILE A 603 7.43 -1.41 -20.97
C ILE A 603 8.36 -1.16 -22.17
N ALA A 604 7.96 -1.66 -23.33
CA ALA A 604 8.67 -1.47 -24.59
C ALA A 604 8.55 -0.01 -25.05
N GLY A 605 7.37 0.58 -24.87
CA GLY A 605 7.16 1.98 -25.18
C GLY A 605 6.06 2.63 -24.36
N LEU A 606 6.24 3.91 -24.07
CA LEU A 606 5.23 4.82 -23.59
C LEU A 606 4.86 5.74 -24.75
N ILE A 607 3.59 5.80 -25.09
CA ILE A 607 3.08 6.66 -26.17
C ILE A 607 2.25 7.78 -25.55
N LEU A 608 2.67 9.01 -25.78
CA LEU A 608 2.00 10.21 -25.27
C LEU A 608 1.11 10.80 -26.35
N SER A 609 -0.19 10.83 -26.11
CA SER A 609 -1.16 11.31 -27.09
C SER A 609 -1.03 12.81 -27.34
N HIS A 610 -0.96 13.62 -26.30
CA HIS A 610 -0.82 15.08 -26.32
C HIS A 610 -0.27 15.62 -25.00
N GLY A 611 -0.05 16.92 -24.91
CA GLY A 611 0.66 17.56 -23.81
C GLY A 611 -0.15 17.91 -22.58
N ASP A 612 -1.38 17.42 -22.42
CA ASP A 612 -2.15 17.73 -21.23
C ASP A 612 -1.67 16.98 -19.98
N SER A 613 -1.77 17.64 -18.85
CA SER A 613 -1.35 17.11 -17.53
C SER A 613 -2.14 15.88 -17.09
N ALA A 614 -3.37 15.72 -17.57
CA ALA A 614 -4.21 14.56 -17.31
C ALA A 614 -3.76 13.31 -18.06
N HIS A 615 -2.94 13.46 -19.13
CA HIS A 615 -2.42 12.39 -19.98
C HIS A 615 -0.95 12.09 -19.73
N LEU A 616 -0.09 13.11 -19.58
CA LEU A 616 1.35 12.94 -19.44
C LEU A 616 1.90 13.32 -18.05
N GLY A 617 1.06 13.82 -17.15
CA GLY A 617 1.51 14.32 -15.84
C GLY A 617 2.23 13.28 -14.99
N GLY A 618 1.91 12.01 -15.14
CA GLY A 618 2.49 10.90 -14.41
C GLY A 618 3.87 10.42 -14.89
N ILE A 619 4.43 10.99 -15.96
CA ILE A 619 5.63 10.46 -16.63
C ILE A 619 6.86 10.40 -15.72
N ASP A 620 7.10 11.46 -14.93
CA ASP A 620 8.23 11.51 -14.00
C ASP A 620 8.18 10.36 -12.98
N LEU A 621 6.98 10.10 -12.45
CA LEU A 621 6.76 9.04 -11.49
C LEU A 621 6.88 7.65 -12.13
N LEU A 622 6.37 7.50 -13.34
CA LEU A 622 6.48 6.24 -14.09
C LEU A 622 7.94 5.91 -14.39
N HIS A 623 8.71 6.87 -14.86
CA HIS A 623 10.13 6.70 -15.18
C HIS A 623 10.95 6.23 -13.97
N ASN A 624 10.63 6.74 -12.78
CA ASN A 624 11.29 6.33 -11.54
C ASN A 624 10.91 4.91 -11.08
N ARG A 625 9.79 4.35 -11.56
CA ARG A 625 9.25 3.08 -11.06
C ARG A 625 9.18 1.95 -12.06
N ILE A 626 9.09 2.28 -13.33
CA ILE A 626 8.92 1.34 -14.44
C ILE A 626 10.00 1.63 -15.45
N ARG A 627 10.68 0.59 -15.89
CA ARG A 627 11.70 0.73 -16.93
C ARG A 627 11.03 0.98 -18.28
N ILE A 628 11.23 2.17 -18.85
CA ILE A 628 10.70 2.56 -20.16
C ILE A 628 11.81 2.46 -21.17
N ARG A 629 11.63 1.66 -22.24
CA ARG A 629 12.67 1.49 -23.30
C ARG A 629 12.63 2.61 -24.33
N SER A 630 11.43 3.11 -24.64
CA SER A 630 11.25 4.20 -25.61
C SER A 630 10.06 5.05 -25.24
N VAL A 631 10.10 6.32 -25.63
CA VAL A 631 8.95 7.22 -25.50
C VAL A 631 8.62 7.75 -26.89
N LEU A 632 7.35 7.62 -27.26
CA LEU A 632 6.80 8.11 -28.52
C LEU A 632 5.80 9.22 -28.25
N HIS A 633 5.70 10.16 -29.16
CA HIS A 633 4.80 11.29 -28.99
C HIS A 633 4.35 11.84 -30.35
N SER A 634 3.27 12.64 -30.36
CA SER A 634 2.86 13.37 -31.55
C SER A 634 3.99 14.25 -32.09
N ALA A 635 4.22 14.22 -33.40
CA ALA A 635 5.21 15.10 -34.03
C ALA A 635 4.84 16.60 -33.93
N LEU A 636 3.61 16.92 -33.58
CA LEU A 636 3.14 18.27 -33.42
C LEU A 636 3.66 18.89 -32.11
N LYS A 637 4.17 20.12 -32.21
CA LYS A 637 4.70 20.86 -31.06
C LYS A 637 3.58 21.18 -30.07
N ASP A 638 3.78 20.77 -28.83
CA ASP A 638 2.93 21.16 -27.72
C ASP A 638 3.52 22.32 -26.93
N ARG A 639 2.67 23.20 -26.39
CA ARG A 639 3.07 24.40 -25.62
C ARG A 639 2.82 24.25 -24.12
N SER A 640 2.35 23.09 -23.66
CA SER A 640 2.02 22.90 -22.25
C SER A 640 3.27 23.03 -21.36
N PRO A 641 3.16 23.56 -20.14
CA PRO A 641 4.27 23.64 -19.20
C PRO A 641 4.79 22.25 -18.81
N VAL A 642 3.92 21.25 -18.72
CA VAL A 642 4.27 19.87 -18.36
C VAL A 642 5.07 19.23 -19.48
N TRP A 643 4.66 19.43 -20.74
CA TRP A 643 5.42 18.97 -21.90
C TRP A 643 6.82 19.59 -21.97
N ARG A 644 6.94 20.91 -21.78
CA ARG A 644 8.25 21.59 -21.79
C ARG A 644 9.19 21.06 -20.70
N LYS A 645 8.65 20.81 -19.51
CA LYS A 645 9.43 20.22 -18.40
C LYS A 645 9.88 18.80 -18.74
N PHE A 646 9.04 18.00 -19.35
CA PHE A 646 9.38 16.66 -19.82
C PHE A 646 10.47 16.72 -20.92
N GLU A 647 10.29 17.57 -21.92
CA GLU A 647 11.23 17.70 -23.03
C GLU A 647 12.64 18.16 -22.57
N GLN A 648 12.74 19.06 -21.59
CA GLN A 648 14.00 19.44 -20.96
C GLN A 648 14.70 18.25 -20.27
N ARG A 649 13.96 17.42 -19.53
CA ARG A 649 14.52 16.22 -18.89
C ARG A 649 14.92 15.14 -19.89
N ARG A 650 14.18 14.99 -20.97
CA ARG A 650 14.48 14.04 -22.04
C ARG A 650 15.88 14.16 -22.59
N VAL A 651 16.35 15.40 -22.79
CA VAL A 651 17.70 15.69 -23.29
C VAL A 651 18.79 15.25 -22.30
N ILE A 652 18.48 15.23 -20.99
CA ILE A 652 19.42 14.89 -19.92
C ILE A 652 19.51 13.38 -19.70
N ASP A 653 18.35 12.68 -19.76
CA ASP A 653 18.29 11.26 -19.40
C ASP A 653 18.64 10.30 -20.54
N GLY A 654 18.89 10.82 -21.75
CA GLY A 654 19.35 10.03 -22.90
C GLY A 654 18.36 8.99 -23.46
N ASN A 655 17.10 9.01 -22.99
CA ASN A 655 16.08 8.09 -23.46
C ASN A 655 15.69 8.36 -24.92
N PRO A 656 15.55 7.32 -25.77
CA PRO A 656 15.11 7.51 -27.14
C PRO A 656 13.65 8.00 -27.14
N VAL A 657 13.45 9.18 -27.66
CA VAL A 657 12.13 9.79 -27.84
C VAL A 657 11.94 10.04 -29.33
N MET A 658 10.87 9.47 -29.87
CA MET A 658 10.62 9.47 -31.29
C MET A 658 9.26 10.12 -31.57
N PRO A 659 9.21 11.12 -32.47
CA PRO A 659 7.94 11.61 -32.96
C PRO A 659 7.30 10.56 -33.88
N VAL A 660 5.98 10.46 -33.82
CA VAL A 660 5.18 9.62 -34.73
C VAL A 660 4.10 10.42 -35.43
N VAL A 661 3.77 9.99 -36.65
CA VAL A 661 2.78 10.64 -37.53
C VAL A 661 1.81 9.63 -38.13
N ALA A 662 0.73 10.10 -38.70
CA ALA A 662 -0.25 9.27 -39.36
C ALA A 662 0.37 8.42 -40.47
N GLY A 663 0.21 7.13 -40.40
CA GLY A 663 0.79 6.13 -41.31
C GLY A 663 1.89 5.28 -40.70
N ASP A 664 2.46 5.69 -39.55
CA ASP A 664 3.44 4.88 -38.86
C ASP A 664 2.79 3.62 -38.28
N VAL A 665 3.52 2.51 -38.37
CA VAL A 665 3.11 1.21 -37.82
C VAL A 665 4.21 0.72 -36.86
N LEU A 666 3.83 0.48 -35.63
CA LEU A 666 4.73 0.03 -34.58
C LEU A 666 4.44 -1.45 -34.29
N ALA A 667 5.44 -2.31 -34.35
CA ALA A 667 5.30 -3.67 -33.89
C ALA A 667 5.21 -3.68 -32.35
N THR A 668 4.09 -4.14 -31.80
CA THR A 668 3.88 -4.23 -30.35
C THR A 668 4.11 -5.64 -29.81
N GLY A 669 4.35 -6.61 -30.69
CA GLY A 669 4.63 -8.02 -30.40
C GLY A 669 4.80 -8.84 -31.68
N GLU A 670 4.73 -10.16 -31.55
CA GLU A 670 4.86 -11.08 -32.69
C GLU A 670 3.65 -11.04 -33.64
N VAL A 671 2.47 -10.77 -33.12
CA VAL A 671 1.19 -10.88 -33.85
C VAL A 671 0.32 -9.64 -33.70
N SER A 672 0.80 -8.62 -33.01
CA SER A 672 0.10 -7.36 -32.83
C SER A 672 0.92 -6.16 -33.30
N HIS A 673 0.23 -5.16 -33.76
CA HIS A 673 0.82 -3.89 -34.16
C HIS A 673 -0.09 -2.72 -33.79
N LEU A 674 0.53 -1.55 -33.62
CA LEU A 674 -0.14 -0.31 -33.34
C LEU A 674 0.02 0.61 -34.56
N GLU A 675 -1.10 1.03 -35.12
CA GLU A 675 -1.16 1.93 -36.26
C GLU A 675 -1.44 3.36 -35.77
N VAL A 676 -0.65 4.31 -36.19
CA VAL A 676 -0.90 5.74 -35.96
C VAL A 676 -1.82 6.24 -37.07
N LEU A 677 -3.06 6.59 -36.74
CA LEU A 677 -4.04 7.06 -37.68
C LEU A 677 -4.04 8.60 -37.84
N TYR A 678 -3.67 9.32 -36.79
CA TYR A 678 -3.65 10.78 -36.73
C TYR A 678 -2.61 11.25 -35.68
N PRO A 679 -1.99 12.42 -35.75
CA PRO A 679 -2.16 13.48 -36.75
C PRO A 679 -1.26 13.29 -37.99
N PRO A 680 -1.60 13.92 -39.11
CA PRO A 680 -0.69 14.01 -40.26
C PRO A 680 0.47 14.95 -39.96
N ASP A 681 1.57 14.75 -40.68
CA ASP A 681 2.71 15.65 -40.59
C ASP A 681 2.36 17.08 -41.02
N GLY A 682 2.92 18.07 -40.30
CA GLY A 682 2.74 19.49 -40.63
C GLY A 682 1.36 20.08 -40.32
N LEU A 683 0.46 19.36 -39.65
CA LEU A 683 -0.86 19.89 -39.24
C LEU A 683 -0.70 21.13 -38.36
N ARG A 684 -1.51 22.15 -38.62
CA ARG A 684 -1.62 23.35 -37.76
C ARG A 684 -2.93 23.28 -37.01
N ALA A 685 -2.87 22.95 -35.71
CA ALA A 685 -4.02 22.93 -34.81
C ALA A 685 -3.83 23.92 -33.67
N ALA A 686 -4.89 24.57 -33.26
CA ALA A 686 -4.87 25.57 -32.19
C ALA A 686 -4.95 24.95 -30.81
N LEU A 687 -5.82 23.97 -30.62
CA LEU A 687 -6.05 23.28 -29.35
C LEU A 687 -5.08 22.11 -29.16
N ALA A 688 -4.79 21.75 -27.90
CA ALA A 688 -3.95 20.62 -27.56
C ALA A 688 -4.62 19.31 -27.96
N ASP A 689 -5.92 19.19 -27.72
CA ASP A 689 -6.73 18.01 -28.02
C ASP A 689 -6.80 17.72 -29.54
N ASP A 690 -6.81 18.76 -30.37
CA ASP A 690 -6.72 18.61 -31.84
C ASP A 690 -5.37 18.06 -32.34
N LYS A 691 -4.36 18.00 -31.47
CA LYS A 691 -3.01 17.45 -31.76
C LYS A 691 -2.81 16.03 -31.23
N CYS A 692 -3.81 15.47 -30.57
CA CYS A 692 -3.69 14.18 -29.92
C CYS A 692 -3.49 13.05 -30.95
N LEU A 693 -2.79 12.00 -30.51
CA LEU A 693 -2.65 10.79 -31.31
C LEU A 693 -3.94 9.97 -31.30
N VAL A 694 -4.35 9.54 -32.50
CA VAL A 694 -5.36 8.50 -32.65
C VAL A 694 -4.67 7.22 -33.07
N LEU A 695 -4.83 6.19 -32.28
CA LEU A 695 -4.07 4.95 -32.37
C LEU A 695 -5.01 3.75 -32.51
N ARG A 696 -4.68 2.82 -33.41
CA ARG A 696 -5.39 1.56 -33.53
C ARG A 696 -4.46 0.38 -33.23
N TRP A 697 -4.73 -0.31 -32.15
CA TRP A 697 -4.08 -1.57 -31.84
C TRP A 697 -4.81 -2.74 -32.51
N ARG A 698 -4.07 -3.54 -33.27
CA ARG A 698 -4.61 -4.69 -33.98
C ARG A 698 -3.92 -5.95 -33.52
N THR A 699 -4.75 -6.95 -33.24
CA THR A 699 -4.32 -8.33 -32.97
C THR A 699 -4.94 -9.27 -33.98
N LYS A 700 -4.55 -10.53 -33.95
CA LYS A 700 -5.15 -11.57 -34.79
C LYS A 700 -6.65 -11.76 -34.51
N PHE A 701 -7.13 -11.42 -33.34
CA PHE A 701 -8.48 -11.76 -32.87
C PHE A 701 -9.36 -10.53 -32.55
N GLY A 702 -8.86 -9.34 -32.72
CA GLY A 702 -9.62 -8.12 -32.46
C GLY A 702 -8.78 -6.84 -32.55
N SER A 703 -9.47 -5.71 -32.50
CA SER A 703 -8.87 -4.39 -32.60
C SER A 703 -9.43 -3.41 -31.59
N VAL A 704 -8.57 -2.53 -31.11
CA VAL A 704 -8.91 -1.45 -30.17
C VAL A 704 -8.50 -0.12 -30.78
N LEU A 705 -9.43 0.79 -30.92
CA LEU A 705 -9.19 2.18 -31.33
C LEU A 705 -9.13 3.06 -30.08
N TYR A 706 -8.03 3.78 -29.93
CA TYR A 706 -7.86 4.78 -28.88
C TYR A 706 -7.82 6.17 -29.54
N THR A 707 -8.79 7.01 -29.23
CA THR A 707 -8.90 8.35 -29.82
C THR A 707 -8.43 9.46 -28.90
N ALA A 708 -7.99 9.13 -27.69
CA ALA A 708 -7.69 10.10 -26.65
C ALA A 708 -8.78 11.18 -26.58
N ASP A 709 -8.43 12.44 -26.49
CA ASP A 709 -9.37 13.57 -26.41
C ASP A 709 -9.64 14.24 -27.76
N SER A 710 -9.54 13.49 -28.87
CA SER A 710 -9.75 14.04 -30.21
C SER A 710 -11.16 14.62 -30.39
N GLY A 711 -11.22 15.81 -31.04
CA GLY A 711 -12.44 16.52 -31.38
C GLY A 711 -12.87 16.37 -32.83
N PHE A 712 -13.83 17.20 -33.25
CA PHE A 712 -14.38 17.20 -34.61
C PHE A 712 -13.34 17.43 -35.71
N THR A 713 -12.26 18.20 -35.43
CA THR A 713 -11.18 18.44 -36.38
C THR A 713 -10.47 17.12 -36.76
N ALA A 714 -10.12 16.32 -35.79
CA ALA A 714 -9.49 15.03 -36.02
C ALA A 714 -10.46 14.03 -36.68
N GLU A 715 -11.72 13.98 -36.24
CA GLU A 715 -12.75 13.09 -36.81
C GLU A 715 -12.97 13.36 -38.30
N ARG A 716 -13.13 14.64 -38.68
CA ARG A 716 -13.29 15.05 -40.06
C ARG A 716 -12.10 14.58 -40.91
N TRP A 717 -10.88 14.87 -40.47
CA TRP A 717 -9.69 14.46 -41.20
C TRP A 717 -9.61 12.95 -41.37
N LEU A 718 -9.92 12.18 -40.30
CA LEU A 718 -9.91 10.73 -40.32
C LEU A 718 -10.95 10.13 -41.26
N LEU A 719 -12.15 10.71 -41.29
CA LEU A 719 -13.23 10.30 -42.22
C LEU A 719 -12.84 10.54 -43.68
N GLU A 720 -12.15 11.64 -43.97
CA GLU A 720 -11.71 12.00 -45.31
C GLU A 720 -10.55 11.16 -45.81
N HIS A 721 -9.56 10.88 -44.93
CA HIS A 721 -8.27 10.31 -45.34
C HIS A 721 -8.04 8.86 -44.89
N ARG A 722 -8.71 8.39 -43.85
CA ARG A 722 -8.45 7.10 -43.19
C ARG A 722 -9.71 6.29 -42.84
N ARG A 723 -10.83 6.56 -43.51
CA ARG A 723 -12.13 5.94 -43.19
C ARG A 723 -12.09 4.42 -43.11
N SER A 724 -11.44 3.73 -44.05
CA SER A 724 -11.31 2.27 -44.04
C SER A 724 -10.47 1.73 -42.92
N SER A 725 -9.59 2.55 -42.36
CA SER A 725 -8.68 2.17 -41.25
C SER A 725 -9.31 2.37 -39.88
N LEU A 726 -10.49 2.96 -39.77
CA LEU A 726 -11.16 3.22 -38.48
C LEU A 726 -11.83 1.97 -37.89
N LYS A 727 -12.23 1.02 -38.72
CA LYS A 727 -13.01 -0.16 -38.28
C LYS A 727 -12.35 -0.90 -37.14
N SER A 728 -13.01 -0.94 -35.96
CA SER A 728 -12.48 -1.47 -34.72
C SER A 728 -13.55 -2.15 -33.87
N ASP A 729 -13.18 -3.17 -33.07
CA ASP A 729 -14.11 -3.90 -32.21
C ASP A 729 -14.43 -3.14 -30.93
N VAL A 730 -13.40 -2.53 -30.34
CA VAL A 730 -13.52 -1.70 -29.15
C VAL A 730 -13.05 -0.29 -29.49
N TRP A 731 -13.84 0.67 -29.12
CA TRP A 731 -13.46 2.09 -29.21
C TRP A 731 -13.35 2.68 -27.82
N VAL A 732 -12.15 3.16 -27.48
CA VAL A 732 -11.86 3.89 -26.25
C VAL A 732 -11.86 5.38 -26.58
N ARG A 733 -12.88 6.07 -26.09
CA ARG A 733 -13.15 7.49 -26.35
C ARG A 733 -12.82 8.30 -25.11
N GLY A 734 -11.98 9.33 -25.26
CA GLY A 734 -11.77 10.38 -24.25
C GLY A 734 -12.82 11.48 -24.29
N VAL A 735 -12.55 12.59 -23.64
CA VAL A 735 -13.43 13.75 -23.52
C VAL A 735 -12.69 14.99 -23.99
N HIS A 736 -13.12 15.54 -25.14
CA HIS A 736 -12.57 16.79 -25.67
C HIS A 736 -13.07 17.99 -24.83
N GLU A 737 -12.22 18.99 -24.61
CA GLU A 737 -12.51 20.15 -23.75
C GLU A 737 -13.75 20.96 -24.23
N SER A 738 -13.91 21.14 -25.55
CA SER A 738 -14.96 21.97 -26.13
C SER A 738 -15.98 21.25 -27.01
N ASP A 739 -15.64 20.05 -27.54
CA ASP A 739 -16.44 19.34 -28.52
C ASP A 739 -17.11 18.10 -27.93
N LEU A 740 -18.33 17.83 -28.36
CA LEU A 740 -18.95 16.52 -28.16
C LEU A 740 -18.50 15.58 -29.28
N SER A 741 -17.27 15.05 -29.21
CA SER A 741 -16.75 14.12 -30.21
C SER A 741 -17.60 12.84 -30.32
N GLY A 742 -17.45 12.08 -31.41
CA GLY A 742 -18.25 10.91 -31.70
C GLY A 742 -19.47 11.25 -32.60
N THR A 743 -19.21 11.89 -33.72
CA THR A 743 -20.23 12.15 -34.75
C THR A 743 -20.79 10.84 -35.29
N ASP A 744 -22.02 10.86 -35.80
CA ASP A 744 -22.69 9.67 -36.35
C ASP A 744 -21.88 9.01 -37.46
N ASP A 745 -21.32 9.82 -38.36
CA ASP A 745 -20.47 9.34 -39.45
C ASP A 745 -19.19 8.66 -38.92
N PHE A 746 -18.65 9.17 -37.82
CA PHE A 746 -17.46 8.63 -37.23
C PHE A 746 -17.76 7.31 -36.52
N VAL A 747 -18.85 7.24 -35.73
CA VAL A 747 -19.28 5.98 -35.08
C VAL A 747 -19.59 4.91 -36.14
N ASN A 748 -20.30 5.29 -37.21
CA ASN A 748 -20.62 4.38 -38.32
C ASN A 748 -19.36 3.91 -39.09
N ALA A 749 -18.33 4.74 -39.18
CA ALA A 749 -17.07 4.36 -39.82
C ALA A 749 -16.22 3.39 -38.93
N ILE A 750 -16.29 3.53 -37.62
CA ILE A 750 -15.63 2.64 -36.68
C ILE A 750 -16.34 1.29 -36.59
N GLU A 751 -17.65 1.27 -36.72
CA GLU A 751 -18.50 0.08 -36.47
C GLU A 751 -18.16 -0.61 -35.14
N PRO A 752 -18.16 0.12 -34.03
CA PRO A 752 -17.70 -0.44 -32.75
C PRO A 752 -18.70 -1.45 -32.21
N ARG A 753 -18.22 -2.48 -31.55
CA ARG A 753 -19.04 -3.48 -30.82
C ARG A 753 -19.13 -3.17 -29.34
N LEU A 754 -18.13 -2.46 -28.83
CA LEU A 754 -18.08 -1.89 -27.50
C LEU A 754 -17.45 -0.50 -27.57
N ILE A 755 -18.12 0.48 -26.98
CA ILE A 755 -17.58 1.81 -26.75
C ILE A 755 -17.29 1.95 -25.27
N VAL A 756 -16.04 2.30 -24.92
CA VAL A 756 -15.63 2.66 -23.57
C VAL A 756 -15.46 4.16 -23.53
N VAL A 757 -16.27 4.85 -22.75
CA VAL A 757 -16.24 6.29 -22.61
C VAL A 757 -15.53 6.66 -21.33
N SER A 758 -14.44 7.42 -21.43
CA SER A 758 -13.80 8.06 -20.28
C SER A 758 -14.74 9.16 -19.80
N ASP A 759 -15.50 8.89 -18.75
CA ASP A 759 -16.46 9.83 -18.17
C ASP A 759 -16.12 10.02 -16.70
N THR A 760 -15.95 11.28 -16.33
CA THR A 760 -15.53 11.64 -14.99
C THR A 760 -16.71 12.01 -14.11
N ARG A 761 -16.65 11.66 -12.84
CA ARG A 761 -17.58 12.13 -11.81
C ARG A 761 -17.34 13.58 -11.41
N ARG A 762 -16.30 14.24 -11.96
CA ARG A 762 -15.90 15.58 -11.55
C ARG A 762 -16.39 16.63 -12.55
N ARG A 763 -17.17 17.56 -12.05
CA ARG A 763 -17.57 18.91 -12.46
C ARG A 763 -17.70 19.29 -13.96
N PHE A 764 -17.12 18.57 -14.90
CA PHE A 764 -17.06 18.93 -16.31
C PHE A 764 -17.40 17.73 -17.22
N SER A 765 -18.51 17.01 -16.91
CA SER A 765 -19.10 16.20 -17.97
C SER A 765 -19.46 17.15 -19.11
N SER A 766 -18.92 16.90 -20.30
CA SER A 766 -19.31 17.69 -21.49
C SER A 766 -20.82 17.70 -21.59
N PRO A 767 -21.45 18.85 -21.67
CA PRO A 767 -22.90 18.91 -21.80
C PRO A 767 -23.34 18.03 -22.97
N GLY A 768 -24.25 17.08 -22.74
CA GLY A 768 -24.77 16.18 -23.79
C GLY A 768 -24.15 14.78 -23.83
N ILE A 769 -23.09 14.46 -23.05
CA ILE A 769 -22.50 13.11 -23.08
C ILE A 769 -23.46 12.02 -22.61
N ASP A 770 -24.28 12.30 -21.60
CA ASP A 770 -25.28 11.34 -21.10
C ASP A 770 -26.39 11.10 -22.15
N GLU A 771 -26.74 12.14 -22.94
CA GLU A 771 -27.68 12.04 -24.05
C GLU A 771 -27.05 11.24 -25.20
N TRP A 772 -25.82 11.53 -25.55
CA TRP A 772 -25.05 10.77 -26.55
C TRP A 772 -24.94 9.28 -26.18
N VAL A 773 -24.62 8.96 -24.93
CA VAL A 773 -24.57 7.58 -24.43
C VAL A 773 -25.92 6.88 -24.51
N ARG A 774 -27.01 7.56 -24.09
CA ARG A 774 -28.37 7.01 -24.18
C ARG A 774 -28.75 6.71 -25.62
N ARG A 775 -28.55 7.68 -26.53
CA ARG A 775 -28.85 7.54 -27.95
C ARG A 775 -28.20 6.32 -28.59
N TRP A 776 -26.89 6.09 -28.34
CA TRP A 776 -26.20 4.94 -28.92
C TRP A 776 -26.56 3.61 -28.25
N ARG A 777 -26.93 3.63 -26.99
CA ARG A 777 -27.51 2.46 -26.31
C ARG A 777 -28.88 2.10 -26.91
N ASP A 778 -29.72 3.09 -27.16
CA ASP A 778 -31.03 2.89 -27.78
C ASP A 778 -30.90 2.41 -29.23
N ALA A 779 -29.82 2.80 -29.92
CA ALA A 779 -29.45 2.27 -31.25
C ALA A 779 -28.87 0.85 -31.21
N GLY A 780 -28.77 0.23 -30.03
CA GLY A 780 -28.33 -1.16 -29.85
C GLY A 780 -26.84 -1.34 -29.69
N LEU A 781 -26.03 -0.27 -29.60
CA LEU A 781 -24.60 -0.37 -29.33
C LEU A 781 -24.34 -0.57 -27.83
N ARG A 782 -23.29 -1.35 -27.51
CA ARG A 782 -22.82 -1.50 -26.14
C ARG A 782 -21.91 -0.32 -25.78
N VAL A 783 -22.43 0.59 -24.96
CA VAL A 783 -21.69 1.75 -24.47
C VAL A 783 -21.47 1.61 -22.97
N TRP A 784 -20.23 1.52 -22.56
CA TRP A 784 -19.80 1.48 -21.16
C TRP A 784 -19.16 2.80 -20.78
N THR A 785 -19.70 3.46 -19.76
CA THR A 785 -19.06 4.63 -19.17
C THR A 785 -18.16 4.18 -18.04
N GLN A 786 -16.97 4.75 -17.91
CA GLN A 786 -16.10 4.41 -16.81
C GLN A 786 -16.75 4.72 -15.46
N ARG A 787 -17.64 5.72 -15.38
CA ARG A 787 -18.46 5.99 -14.20
C ARG A 787 -19.17 4.73 -13.69
N GLU A 788 -19.73 3.94 -14.61
CA GLU A 788 -20.50 2.73 -14.28
C GLU A 788 -19.65 1.47 -14.16
N CYS A 789 -18.65 1.29 -15.02
CA CYS A 789 -17.91 0.04 -15.12
C CYS A 789 -16.51 0.09 -14.44
N GLY A 790 -16.00 1.28 -14.10
CA GLY A 790 -14.60 1.43 -13.69
C GLY A 790 -13.64 1.13 -14.83
N ALA A 791 -12.47 0.61 -14.52
CA ALA A 791 -11.52 0.12 -15.52
C ALA A 791 -12.09 -1.02 -16.35
N VAL A 792 -11.62 -1.15 -17.59
CA VAL A 792 -12.04 -2.21 -18.51
C VAL A 792 -10.84 -3.08 -18.88
N GLU A 793 -10.92 -4.36 -18.53
CA GLU A 793 -9.95 -5.39 -18.89
C GLU A 793 -10.41 -6.13 -20.16
N GLY A 794 -9.54 -6.30 -21.13
CA GLY A 794 -9.79 -7.07 -22.34
C GLY A 794 -8.88 -8.29 -22.43
N PHE A 795 -9.47 -9.42 -22.79
CA PHE A 795 -8.78 -10.70 -22.98
C PHE A 795 -9.05 -11.20 -24.39
N VAL A 796 -7.98 -11.42 -25.13
CA VAL A 796 -8.03 -12.01 -26.47
C VAL A 796 -8.17 -13.52 -26.30
N GLU A 797 -9.30 -14.08 -26.75
CA GLU A 797 -9.62 -15.49 -26.65
C GLU A 797 -9.82 -16.06 -28.08
N LYS A 798 -9.77 -17.39 -28.23
CA LYS A 798 -9.95 -18.04 -29.55
C LYS A 798 -11.31 -17.71 -30.20
N ASP A 799 -12.32 -17.50 -29.36
CA ASP A 799 -13.70 -17.26 -29.79
C ASP A 799 -14.03 -15.76 -29.93
N GLY A 800 -13.08 -14.87 -29.64
CA GLY A 800 -13.27 -13.42 -29.71
C GLY A 800 -12.57 -12.63 -28.62
N LEU A 801 -13.07 -11.43 -28.41
CA LEU A 801 -12.54 -10.51 -27.42
C LEU A 801 -13.48 -10.46 -26.20
N ARG A 802 -13.03 -10.91 -25.05
CA ARG A 802 -13.78 -10.81 -23.80
C ARG A 802 -13.40 -9.52 -23.07
N CYS A 803 -14.36 -8.67 -22.84
CA CYS A 803 -14.19 -7.43 -22.06
C CYS A 803 -14.87 -7.58 -20.68
N VAL A 804 -14.20 -7.10 -19.64
CA VAL A 804 -14.62 -7.16 -18.24
C VAL A 804 -14.53 -5.78 -17.62
N GLY A 805 -15.65 -5.19 -17.23
CA GLY A 805 -15.64 -3.98 -16.40
C GLY A 805 -15.34 -4.32 -14.94
N PHE A 806 -14.48 -3.56 -14.31
CA PHE A 806 -14.06 -3.81 -12.92
C PHE A 806 -15.25 -3.80 -11.92
N LEU A 807 -16.25 -2.96 -12.17
CA LEU A 807 -17.47 -2.84 -11.36
C LEU A 807 -18.69 -3.53 -11.98
N ARG A 808 -18.57 -4.12 -13.18
CA ARG A 808 -19.66 -4.73 -13.95
C ARG A 808 -19.34 -6.13 -14.43
N GLU A 809 -20.35 -6.80 -14.94
CA GLU A 809 -20.27 -8.15 -15.51
C GLU A 809 -19.50 -8.22 -16.85
N ASN A 810 -19.19 -9.43 -17.26
CA ASN A 810 -18.43 -9.77 -18.45
C ASN A 810 -19.21 -9.57 -19.75
N CYS A 811 -18.55 -9.17 -20.81
CA CYS A 811 -19.07 -9.13 -22.17
C CYS A 811 -18.14 -9.88 -23.12
N LEU A 812 -18.64 -10.89 -23.82
CA LEU A 812 -17.93 -11.55 -24.91
C LEU A 812 -18.32 -10.90 -26.24
N LEU A 813 -17.32 -10.44 -26.99
CA LEU A 813 -17.45 -9.97 -28.36
C LEU A 813 -16.94 -11.09 -29.29
N PRO A 814 -17.80 -11.91 -29.94
CA PRO A 814 -17.36 -12.99 -30.77
C PRO A 814 -16.49 -12.49 -31.95
N LEU A 815 -15.69 -13.35 -32.55
CA LEU A 815 -14.87 -12.98 -33.72
C LEU A 815 -15.74 -12.38 -34.83
N ARG A 816 -15.23 -11.30 -35.49
CA ARG A 816 -15.85 -10.86 -36.72
C ARG A 816 -15.62 -11.94 -37.79
N PRO A 817 -16.63 -12.30 -38.58
CA PRO A 817 -16.40 -13.16 -39.72
C PRO A 817 -15.37 -12.49 -40.64
N LEU A 818 -14.33 -13.23 -41.00
CA LEU A 818 -13.39 -12.79 -42.03
C LEU A 818 -14.18 -12.60 -43.34
N LYS A 819 -14.34 -11.33 -43.72
CA LYS A 819 -14.86 -11.03 -45.09
C LYS A 819 -13.72 -11.05 -46.09
#